data_973f73bce826d6d3314e4c9541f54af6
#
_entry.id   973f73bce826d6d3314e4c9541f54af6
#
_cell.length_a   1.000
_cell.length_b   1.000
_cell.length_c   1.000
_cell.angle_alpha   90.00
_cell.angle_beta   90.00
_cell.angle_gamma   90.00
#
_symmetry.space_group_name_H-M   'P 1'
#
loop_
_entity.id
_entity.type
_entity.pdbx_description
1 polymer ?
#
loop_
_entity_poly.entity_id
_entity_poly.type
_entity_poly.pdbx_seq_one_letter_code
_entity_poly.pdbx_strand_id
1 'polypeptide(L)'
;MRGTHSMSIRPAIALLAVLSLFQPSTRAEEASAKAAAPAAAQRYGSWGVDLDGMDRSVRPGDDFFRYVNGKWAAATEIPPDKTSFGAFTLLRDLSEARVQAILDRWAADETLKPGSDEAKVAAIYRTFLDEEAAEKLEAKPIRPHLDAVKKAKNRTDIARLMGRSRGSFGSTFFGAFVSDDARNPEQYALYLSQAGTGLADREFYLRENFKPQRERYQQYVADMLRLVGWDQPEKNAAAIVALETKIAEAHWTRAESRNRDKTYNPMTVAELEKNAPGFPWRAYFKEAGIGKADRAVVRQDTAFPKLAKIFADTPVAALKAWQAFHIADDAAPLLSRRFADTQWEFRSKFLGGAQEQRPRWKRAVAAAERAMGEAVGRTWVAEHFPPESKAKMEKLVAGLRAAMKLRIEGLGWMGPETKERALEKLAKFDLKIGYPSEWRDYSALQVREGDLVVNAERAAKFHWAYRVNRLGKPVDKGEWGMTPQTVNAYYSSTKNEIVFPAGILQPPFFDPQADPAVNYGAIGGVIGHEITHGFDDQGRKSDGDGVLRDWWAAEDAGKFDAQASRLGAQYESFEFPRLPGMRIIPRLTMGENIADLGGILLGLEAYKLSLGGQPAPVLDGFTGEQRVFLGWAQVWRTMMRDDALRQYLMTNSHSPGMVR
;
A
#
# COMPACT_ATOMS: atom_id res chain seq x y z
N MET A 1 -64.27 30.72 64.51
CA MET A 1 -64.54 29.52 65.36
C MET A 1 -63.36 28.58 65.30
N ARG A 2 -62.74 28.41 66.44
CA ARG A 2 -61.97 27.27 66.96
C ARG A 2 -60.87 26.75 65.97
N GLY A 3 -59.57 26.91 66.18
CA GLY A 3 -58.83 26.52 67.39
C GLY A 3 -58.30 25.11 67.06
N THR A 4 -57.07 24.69 67.10
CA THR A 4 -56.13 24.71 68.20
C THR A 4 -54.79 24.05 67.75
N HIS A 5 -53.68 24.60 68.27
CA HIS A 5 -52.46 23.99 68.81
C HIS A 5 -51.65 23.02 67.95
N SER A 6 -50.45 23.39 67.47
CA SER A 6 -49.15 23.39 68.18
C SER A 6 -48.75 22.08 68.78
N MET A 7 -47.72 21.48 68.19
CA MET A 7 -46.58 20.90 68.97
C MET A 7 -45.33 20.69 68.09
N SER A 8 -44.30 21.43 68.39
CA SER A 8 -43.00 21.31 67.88
C SER A 8 -42.28 20.11 68.55
N ILE A 9 -41.72 19.24 67.75
CA ILE A 9 -40.66 18.27 68.22
C ILE A 9 -39.51 18.43 67.25
N ARG A 10 -38.37 18.95 67.74
CA ARG A 10 -37.06 18.82 67.09
C ARG A 10 -36.51 17.40 67.39
N PRO A 11 -35.94 16.75 66.45
CA PRO A 11 -34.89 15.78 66.72
C PRO A 11 -33.53 16.22 66.25
N ALA A 12 -32.57 15.79 67.06
CA ALA A 12 -31.15 16.02 66.97
C ALA A 12 -30.53 15.55 65.64
N ILE A 13 -29.63 16.38 65.12
CA ILE A 13 -28.75 16.06 64.01
C ILE A 13 -27.65 15.12 64.57
N ALA A 14 -27.67 13.84 64.18
CA ALA A 14 -26.55 12.93 64.33
C ALA A 14 -25.67 13.10 63.09
N LEU A 15 -24.48 13.62 63.30
CA LEU A 15 -23.41 13.72 62.29
C LEU A 15 -22.83 12.33 62.04
N LEU A 16 -23.24 11.63 61.00
CA LEU A 16 -22.53 10.45 60.49
C LEU A 16 -21.45 10.90 59.53
N ALA A 17 -20.20 10.86 59.99
CA ALA A 17 -19.02 11.01 59.14
C ALA A 17 -18.91 9.76 58.23
N VAL A 18 -19.25 9.91 56.96
CA VAL A 18 -18.95 8.94 55.91
C VAL A 18 -17.47 9.13 55.52
N LEU A 19 -16.60 8.27 56.06
CA LEU A 19 -15.26 8.08 55.48
C LEU A 19 -15.44 7.44 54.11
N SER A 20 -15.37 8.24 53.06
CA SER A 20 -15.14 7.77 51.71
C SER A 20 -13.70 7.28 51.60
N LEU A 21 -13.52 5.96 51.71
CA LEU A 21 -12.29 5.28 51.29
C LEU A 21 -12.10 5.49 49.80
N PHE A 22 -11.23 6.43 49.42
CA PHE A 22 -10.65 6.47 48.11
C PHE A 22 -9.82 5.20 47.92
N GLN A 23 -10.37 4.19 47.28
CA GLN A 23 -9.55 3.15 46.65
C GLN A 23 -8.86 3.75 45.44
N PRO A 24 -7.53 3.70 45.34
CA PRO A 24 -6.86 4.00 44.09
C PRO A 24 -7.26 2.90 43.11
N SER A 25 -7.98 3.29 42.04
CA SER A 25 -8.26 2.40 40.91
C SER A 25 -6.93 1.91 40.36
N THR A 26 -6.68 0.64 40.55
CA THR A 26 -5.55 -0.09 39.99
C THR A 26 -5.66 -0.15 38.49
N ARG A 27 -5.20 0.89 37.80
CA ARG A 27 -4.92 0.93 36.35
C ARG A 27 -3.74 0.02 35.96
N ALA A 28 -3.25 -0.79 36.91
CA ALA A 28 -2.13 -1.72 36.73
C ALA A 28 -2.57 -3.16 36.43
N GLU A 29 -3.87 -3.47 36.42
CA GLU A 29 -4.36 -4.83 36.14
C GLU A 29 -4.74 -5.08 34.67
N GLU A 30 -4.78 -4.06 33.81
CA GLU A 30 -5.01 -4.25 32.37
C GLU A 30 -3.73 -4.57 31.57
N ALA A 31 -2.56 -4.56 32.16
CA ALA A 31 -1.27 -4.81 31.50
C ALA A 31 -0.82 -6.28 31.51
N SER A 32 -1.59 -7.17 32.11
CA SER A 32 -1.35 -8.63 32.07
C SER A 32 -2.43 -9.33 31.27
N ALA A 33 -2.72 -8.86 30.06
CA ALA A 33 -3.35 -9.72 29.08
C ALA A 33 -2.30 -10.77 28.68
N LYS A 34 -2.45 -12.01 29.20
CA LYS A 34 -1.82 -13.22 28.67
C LYS A 34 -1.74 -13.06 27.15
N ALA A 35 -0.53 -13.14 26.58
CA ALA A 35 -0.35 -13.19 25.14
C ALA A 35 -1.31 -14.27 24.60
N ALA A 36 -2.40 -13.83 23.99
CA ALA A 36 -3.35 -14.74 23.37
C ALA A 36 -2.57 -15.50 22.30
N ALA A 37 -2.73 -16.83 22.28
CA ALA A 37 -2.16 -17.63 21.20
C ALA A 37 -2.51 -16.98 19.86
N PRO A 38 -1.58 -16.91 18.90
CA PRO A 38 -1.83 -16.24 17.63
C PRO A 38 -3.11 -16.81 17.02
N ALA A 39 -4.03 -15.92 16.66
CA ALA A 39 -5.34 -16.32 16.13
C ALA A 39 -5.13 -17.21 14.90
N ALA A 40 -5.89 -18.31 14.82
CA ALA A 40 -5.88 -19.17 13.64
C ALA A 40 -6.52 -18.46 12.46
N ALA A 41 -6.06 -18.77 11.25
CA ALA A 41 -6.70 -18.25 10.03
C ALA A 41 -8.16 -18.74 9.95
N GLN A 42 -9.07 -17.85 9.58
CA GLN A 42 -10.50 -18.17 9.49
C GLN A 42 -10.77 -19.11 8.31
N ARG A 43 -11.35 -20.26 8.60
CA ARG A 43 -11.85 -21.21 7.61
C ARG A 43 -13.36 -21.06 7.45
N TYR A 44 -13.87 -21.40 6.27
CA TYR A 44 -15.27 -21.24 5.93
C TYR A 44 -15.92 -22.57 5.59
N GLY A 45 -17.05 -22.88 6.24
CA GLY A 45 -17.83 -24.08 5.99
C GLY A 45 -17.03 -25.38 6.04
N SER A 46 -17.59 -26.45 5.52
CA SER A 46 -16.96 -27.79 5.50
C SER A 46 -15.97 -27.97 4.34
N TRP A 47 -16.05 -27.14 3.29
CA TRP A 47 -15.25 -27.26 2.07
C TRP A 47 -14.68 -25.93 1.56
N GLY A 48 -14.68 -24.89 2.39
CA GLY A 48 -13.95 -23.65 2.13
C GLY A 48 -14.81 -22.46 1.67
N VAL A 49 -16.14 -22.58 1.62
CA VAL A 49 -17.05 -21.49 1.27
C VAL A 49 -18.00 -21.14 2.40
N ASP A 50 -18.21 -19.85 2.59
CA ASP A 50 -19.16 -19.25 3.55
C ASP A 50 -20.57 -19.26 2.98
N LEU A 51 -21.25 -20.42 3.09
CA LEU A 51 -22.61 -20.59 2.56
C LEU A 51 -23.65 -19.73 3.31
N ASP A 52 -23.41 -19.43 4.57
CA ASP A 52 -24.29 -18.59 5.39
C ASP A 52 -24.21 -17.12 5.01
N GLY A 53 -23.06 -16.70 4.50
CA GLY A 53 -22.85 -15.36 3.96
C GLY A 53 -23.50 -15.08 2.61
N MET A 54 -24.00 -16.12 1.92
CA MET A 54 -24.66 -16.00 0.62
C MET A 54 -26.08 -15.42 0.71
N ASP A 55 -26.47 -14.61 -0.27
CA ASP A 55 -27.87 -14.17 -0.48
C ASP A 55 -28.48 -14.92 -1.66
N ARG A 56 -29.08 -16.07 -1.39
CA ARG A 56 -29.70 -16.92 -2.42
C ARG A 56 -31.02 -16.35 -3.01
N SER A 57 -31.50 -15.22 -2.49
CA SER A 57 -32.63 -14.50 -3.07
C SER A 57 -32.25 -13.70 -4.33
N VAL A 58 -30.95 -13.42 -4.50
CA VAL A 58 -30.38 -12.75 -5.67
C VAL A 58 -30.05 -13.80 -6.72
N ARG A 59 -30.37 -13.52 -7.99
CA ARG A 59 -29.95 -14.40 -9.09
C ARG A 59 -28.47 -14.19 -9.39
N PRO A 60 -27.64 -15.25 -9.50
CA PRO A 60 -26.20 -15.10 -9.74
C PRO A 60 -25.86 -14.39 -11.06
N GLY A 61 -26.75 -14.43 -12.06
CA GLY A 61 -26.57 -13.71 -13.32
C GLY A 61 -26.90 -12.22 -13.27
N ASP A 62 -27.58 -11.75 -12.21
CA ASP A 62 -27.94 -10.34 -12.05
C ASP A 62 -26.90 -9.59 -11.20
N ASP A 63 -26.47 -10.18 -10.08
CA ASP A 63 -25.43 -9.64 -9.19
C ASP A 63 -24.70 -10.78 -8.48
N PHE A 64 -23.61 -11.23 -9.08
CA PHE A 64 -22.85 -12.37 -8.55
C PHE A 64 -22.16 -12.05 -7.22
N PHE A 65 -21.65 -10.83 -7.06
CA PHE A 65 -21.04 -10.41 -5.79
C PHE A 65 -22.05 -10.50 -4.65
N ARG A 66 -23.25 -9.96 -4.85
CA ARG A 66 -24.32 -9.98 -3.85
C ARG A 66 -24.85 -11.40 -3.63
N TYR A 67 -24.97 -12.21 -4.68
CA TYR A 67 -25.35 -13.61 -4.54
C TYR A 67 -24.41 -14.37 -3.58
N VAL A 68 -23.08 -14.19 -3.74
CA VAL A 68 -22.09 -14.90 -2.92
C VAL A 68 -21.90 -14.25 -1.54
N ASN A 69 -21.95 -12.92 -1.44
CA ASN A 69 -21.53 -12.19 -0.25
C ASN A 69 -22.63 -11.32 0.38
N GLY A 70 -23.88 -11.38 -0.10
CA GLY A 70 -24.92 -10.41 0.27
C GLY A 70 -25.29 -10.40 1.75
N LYS A 71 -25.48 -11.57 2.37
CA LYS A 71 -25.74 -11.64 3.81
C LYS A 71 -24.53 -11.29 4.63
N TRP A 72 -23.32 -11.73 4.21
CA TRP A 72 -22.09 -11.30 4.86
C TRP A 72 -21.96 -9.77 4.83
N ALA A 73 -22.20 -9.14 3.69
CA ALA A 73 -22.12 -7.68 3.57
C ALA A 73 -23.18 -6.95 4.43
N ALA A 74 -24.39 -7.52 4.54
CA ALA A 74 -25.46 -6.95 5.37
C ALA A 74 -25.20 -7.08 6.88
N ALA A 75 -24.49 -8.14 7.30
CA ALA A 75 -24.17 -8.42 8.70
C ALA A 75 -22.83 -7.86 9.15
N THR A 76 -21.98 -7.39 8.24
CA THR A 76 -20.61 -6.97 8.53
C THR A 76 -20.53 -5.45 8.70
N GLU A 77 -20.02 -5.02 9.83
CA GLU A 77 -19.66 -3.62 10.06
C GLU A 77 -18.18 -3.41 9.75
N ILE A 78 -17.86 -2.26 9.16
CA ILE A 78 -16.46 -1.85 8.98
C ILE A 78 -15.94 -1.39 10.34
N PRO A 79 -14.87 -2.01 10.91
CA PRO A 79 -14.31 -1.58 12.19
C PRO A 79 -14.01 -0.08 12.21
N PRO A 80 -14.16 0.59 13.36
CA PRO A 80 -14.06 2.06 13.44
C PRO A 80 -12.67 2.59 13.07
N ASP A 81 -11.61 1.81 13.30
CA ASP A 81 -10.22 2.14 12.94
C ASP A 81 -9.88 1.87 11.46
N LYS A 82 -10.86 1.43 10.66
CA LYS A 82 -10.67 1.04 9.25
C LYS A 82 -11.53 1.85 8.29
N THR A 83 -11.04 1.97 7.07
CA THR A 83 -11.76 2.59 5.95
C THR A 83 -12.39 1.57 5.01
N SER A 84 -11.96 0.31 5.11
CA SER A 84 -12.50 -0.84 4.37
C SER A 84 -12.35 -2.12 5.19
N PHE A 85 -13.19 -3.13 4.90
CA PHE A 85 -13.14 -4.43 5.54
C PHE A 85 -13.52 -5.53 4.56
N GLY A 86 -12.83 -6.67 4.64
CA GLY A 86 -13.05 -7.82 3.76
C GLY A 86 -11.95 -8.87 3.90
N ALA A 87 -11.87 -9.83 2.97
CA ALA A 87 -10.98 -10.99 3.07
C ALA A 87 -9.49 -10.59 3.21
N PHE A 88 -9.02 -9.65 2.40
CA PHE A 88 -7.66 -9.13 2.54
C PHE A 88 -7.40 -8.44 3.87
N THR A 89 -8.39 -7.70 4.40
CA THR A 89 -8.24 -7.01 5.68
C THR A 89 -8.18 -7.99 6.83
N LEU A 90 -9.04 -9.02 6.82
CA LEU A 90 -9.02 -10.09 7.82
C LEU A 90 -7.66 -10.79 7.87
N LEU A 91 -7.10 -11.14 6.72
CA LEU A 91 -5.82 -11.83 6.67
C LEU A 91 -4.64 -10.90 7.05
N ARG A 92 -4.71 -9.60 6.70
CA ARG A 92 -3.73 -8.61 7.17
C ARG A 92 -3.78 -8.44 8.69
N ASP A 93 -4.97 -8.40 9.28
CA ASP A 93 -5.13 -8.31 10.74
C ASP A 93 -4.52 -9.54 11.45
N LEU A 94 -4.70 -10.73 10.87
CA LEU A 94 -4.07 -11.94 11.37
C LEU A 94 -2.54 -11.87 11.28
N SER A 95 -2.00 -11.45 10.13
CA SER A 95 -0.57 -11.28 9.94
C SER A 95 0.00 -10.23 10.91
N GLU A 96 -0.68 -9.09 11.09
CA GLU A 96 -0.30 -8.03 12.03
C GLU A 96 -0.32 -8.52 13.48
N ALA A 97 -1.31 -9.32 13.90
CA ALA A 97 -1.37 -9.90 15.24
C ALA A 97 -0.22 -10.89 15.49
N ARG A 98 0.16 -11.69 14.49
CA ARG A 98 1.31 -12.60 14.57
C ARG A 98 2.63 -11.83 14.66
N VAL A 99 2.79 -10.76 13.88
CA VAL A 99 3.93 -9.85 13.99
C VAL A 99 3.97 -9.23 15.39
N GLN A 100 2.85 -8.74 15.89
CA GLN A 100 2.76 -8.21 17.25
C GLN A 100 3.27 -9.22 18.28
N ALA A 101 2.81 -10.46 18.23
CA ALA A 101 3.23 -11.52 19.18
C ALA A 101 4.75 -11.76 19.14
N ILE A 102 5.37 -11.70 17.96
CA ILE A 102 6.83 -11.78 17.80
C ILE A 102 7.50 -10.58 18.47
N LEU A 103 7.01 -9.35 18.19
CA LEU A 103 7.58 -8.12 18.72
C LEU A 103 7.43 -8.01 20.25
N ASP A 104 6.29 -8.44 20.80
CA ASP A 104 6.05 -8.46 22.24
C ASP A 104 7.04 -9.40 22.96
N ARG A 105 7.30 -10.60 22.39
CA ARG A 105 8.32 -11.52 22.92
C ARG A 105 9.71 -10.90 22.88
N TRP A 106 10.10 -10.31 21.75
CA TRP A 106 11.41 -9.67 21.65
C TRP A 106 11.53 -8.45 22.56
N ALA A 107 10.46 -7.69 22.73
CA ALA A 107 10.46 -6.53 23.61
C ALA A 107 10.60 -6.89 25.10
N ALA A 108 10.12 -8.08 25.49
CA ALA A 108 10.21 -8.60 26.86
C ALA A 108 11.50 -9.40 27.14
N ASP A 109 12.26 -9.75 26.10
CA ASP A 109 13.47 -10.58 26.25
C ASP A 109 14.71 -9.73 26.54
N GLU A 110 15.12 -9.70 27.81
CA GLU A 110 16.32 -9.00 28.28
C GLU A 110 17.64 -9.71 27.88
N THR A 111 17.56 -10.94 27.35
CA THR A 111 18.73 -11.74 26.97
C THR A 111 19.16 -11.54 25.54
N LEU A 112 18.42 -10.77 24.75
CA LEU A 112 18.76 -10.48 23.37
C LEU A 112 20.15 -9.86 23.22
N LYS A 113 20.94 -10.45 22.33
CA LYS A 113 22.30 -9.97 22.07
C LYS A 113 22.27 -8.52 21.57
N PRO A 114 22.96 -7.58 22.26
CA PRO A 114 23.02 -6.20 21.80
C PRO A 114 23.47 -6.08 20.36
N GLY A 115 22.69 -5.34 19.54
CA GLY A 115 22.99 -5.13 18.13
C GLY A 115 22.50 -6.24 17.19
N SER A 116 21.89 -7.34 17.70
CA SER A 116 21.19 -8.29 16.86
C SER A 116 19.97 -7.64 16.19
N ASP A 117 19.45 -8.25 15.15
CA ASP A 117 18.27 -7.75 14.43
C ASP A 117 17.06 -7.70 15.37
N GLU A 118 16.87 -8.75 16.19
CA GLU A 118 15.78 -8.86 17.17
C GLU A 118 15.87 -7.72 18.20
N ALA A 119 17.07 -7.45 18.74
CA ALA A 119 17.29 -6.37 19.69
C ALA A 119 17.02 -4.98 19.08
N LYS A 120 17.43 -4.76 17.82
CA LYS A 120 17.14 -3.50 17.08
C LYS A 120 15.65 -3.29 16.87
N VAL A 121 14.95 -4.33 16.41
CA VAL A 121 13.49 -4.28 16.17
C VAL A 121 12.75 -4.06 17.49
N ALA A 122 13.12 -4.79 18.55
CA ALA A 122 12.56 -4.61 19.89
C ALA A 122 12.72 -3.19 20.41
N ALA A 123 13.90 -2.57 20.22
CA ALA A 123 14.17 -1.19 20.62
C ALA A 123 13.28 -0.19 19.84
N ILE A 124 13.08 -0.36 18.53
CA ILE A 124 12.16 0.47 17.75
C ILE A 124 10.73 0.33 18.29
N TYR A 125 10.27 -0.91 18.53
CA TYR A 125 8.93 -1.22 18.99
C TYR A 125 8.65 -0.62 20.37
N ARG A 126 9.53 -0.87 21.38
CA ARG A 126 9.41 -0.28 22.72
C ARG A 126 9.42 1.24 22.68
N THR A 127 10.34 1.83 21.89
CA THR A 127 10.44 3.29 21.76
C THR A 127 9.16 3.89 21.16
N PHE A 128 8.52 3.21 20.23
CA PHE A 128 7.24 3.67 19.68
C PHE A 128 6.10 3.56 20.70
N LEU A 129 6.09 2.52 21.52
CA LEU A 129 5.07 2.33 22.56
C LEU A 129 5.18 3.34 23.70
N ASP A 130 6.37 3.90 23.95
CA ASP A 130 6.60 4.95 24.97
C ASP A 130 5.98 6.28 24.53
N GLU A 131 4.68 6.43 24.81
CA GLU A 131 3.92 7.63 24.45
C GLU A 131 4.35 8.83 25.32
N GLU A 132 4.70 8.60 26.57
CA GLU A 132 5.11 9.69 27.48
C GLU A 132 6.41 10.36 27.02
N ALA A 133 7.37 9.59 26.53
CA ALA A 133 8.60 10.14 25.96
C ALA A 133 8.29 10.97 24.70
N ALA A 134 7.40 10.48 23.82
CA ALA A 134 6.99 11.23 22.62
C ALA A 134 6.27 12.54 22.99
N GLU A 135 5.39 12.54 24.01
CA GLU A 135 4.70 13.75 24.49
C GLU A 135 5.69 14.79 25.04
N LYS A 136 6.67 14.37 25.84
CA LYS A 136 7.71 15.27 26.40
C LYS A 136 8.60 15.92 25.33
N LEU A 137 8.82 15.21 24.22
CA LEU A 137 9.67 15.69 23.12
C LEU A 137 8.94 16.65 22.18
N GLU A 138 7.64 16.49 21.98
CA GLU A 138 6.83 17.31 21.06
C GLU A 138 7.47 17.41 19.66
N ALA A 139 7.70 18.64 19.15
CA ALA A 139 8.37 18.93 17.87
C ALA A 139 9.92 18.97 17.97
N LYS A 140 10.51 18.79 19.16
CA LYS A 140 11.97 18.90 19.35
C LYS A 140 12.77 18.01 18.39
N PRO A 141 12.38 16.75 18.13
CA PRO A 141 13.14 15.86 17.24
C PRO A 141 13.28 16.37 15.80
N ILE A 142 12.30 17.14 15.29
CA ILE A 142 12.33 17.68 13.92
C ILE A 142 12.85 19.14 13.87
N ARG A 143 13.14 19.76 14.99
CA ARG A 143 13.68 21.14 15.01
C ARG A 143 14.94 21.33 14.15
N PRO A 144 15.93 20.41 14.15
CA PRO A 144 17.10 20.55 13.27
C PRO A 144 16.73 20.70 11.79
N HIS A 145 15.70 19.99 11.33
CA HIS A 145 15.20 20.08 9.95
C HIS A 145 14.52 21.42 9.69
N LEU A 146 13.65 21.86 10.58
CA LEU A 146 12.97 23.16 10.48
C LEU A 146 13.97 24.33 10.53
N ASP A 147 15.00 24.25 11.37
CA ASP A 147 16.06 25.25 11.44
C ASP A 147 16.90 25.29 10.15
N ALA A 148 17.15 24.13 9.53
CA ALA A 148 17.80 24.06 8.23
C ALA A 148 16.97 24.76 7.14
N VAL A 149 15.65 24.59 7.17
CA VAL A 149 14.72 25.31 6.28
C VAL A 149 14.75 26.82 6.56
N LYS A 150 14.71 27.24 7.83
CA LYS A 150 14.79 28.67 8.21
C LYS A 150 16.10 29.31 7.74
N LYS A 151 17.23 28.60 7.80
CA LYS A 151 18.56 29.06 7.39
C LYS A 151 18.78 29.11 5.89
N ALA A 152 17.95 28.43 5.08
CA ALA A 152 18.05 28.44 3.61
C ALA A 152 17.92 29.88 3.08
N LYS A 153 18.87 30.34 2.24
CA LYS A 153 18.94 31.72 1.74
C LYS A 153 18.40 31.86 0.32
N ASN A 154 18.49 30.82 -0.46
CA ASN A 154 18.18 30.82 -1.89
C ASN A 154 17.58 29.48 -2.36
N ARG A 155 17.19 29.42 -3.62
CA ARG A 155 16.61 28.23 -4.24
C ARG A 155 17.55 27.02 -4.25
N THR A 156 18.86 27.25 -4.38
CA THR A 156 19.85 26.16 -4.33
C THR A 156 19.86 25.47 -2.96
N ASP A 157 19.73 26.25 -1.88
CA ASP A 157 19.63 25.68 -0.54
C ASP A 157 18.34 24.85 -0.37
N ILE A 158 17.22 25.31 -0.92
CA ILE A 158 15.97 24.54 -0.94
C ILE A 158 16.12 23.25 -1.74
N ALA A 159 16.75 23.29 -2.92
CA ALA A 159 16.99 22.08 -3.72
C ALA A 159 17.88 21.08 -2.98
N ARG A 160 18.86 21.54 -2.18
CA ARG A 160 19.64 20.67 -1.29
C ARG A 160 18.77 20.01 -0.23
N LEU A 161 17.86 20.76 0.40
CA LEU A 161 16.91 20.20 1.39
C LEU A 161 16.01 19.15 0.73
N MET A 162 15.49 19.42 -0.49
CA MET A 162 14.72 18.46 -1.28
C MET A 162 15.53 17.18 -1.57
N GLY A 163 16.84 17.29 -1.83
CA GLY A 163 17.72 16.12 -2.01
C GLY A 163 17.83 15.29 -0.73
N ARG A 164 18.00 15.95 0.42
CA ARG A 164 18.12 15.28 1.74
C ARG A 164 16.85 14.52 2.13
N SER A 165 15.66 14.98 1.71
CA SER A 165 14.39 14.33 2.04
C SER A 165 14.29 12.88 1.52
N ARG A 166 15.17 12.45 0.61
CA ARG A 166 15.21 11.05 0.15
C ARG A 166 15.58 10.04 1.26
N GLY A 167 16.28 10.47 2.28
CA GLY A 167 16.63 9.65 3.46
C GLY A 167 16.21 10.31 4.78
N SER A 168 15.25 11.25 4.74
CA SER A 168 14.79 12.02 5.89
C SER A 168 13.35 12.52 5.67
N PHE A 169 12.91 13.49 6.47
CA PHE A 169 11.60 14.13 6.35
C PHE A 169 11.59 15.27 5.34
N GLY A 170 10.41 15.54 4.76
CA GLY A 170 10.16 16.60 3.81
C GLY A 170 9.84 16.09 2.40
N SER A 171 9.63 16.99 1.46
CA SER A 171 9.17 16.66 0.11
C SER A 171 10.06 17.26 -0.98
N THR A 172 9.79 16.90 -2.22
CA THR A 172 10.51 17.36 -3.41
C THR A 172 9.54 17.47 -4.58
N PHE A 173 9.85 18.33 -5.56
CA PHE A 173 9.09 18.39 -6.82
C PHE A 173 9.43 17.22 -7.76
N PHE A 174 10.57 16.57 -7.52
CA PHE A 174 11.11 15.50 -8.35
C PHE A 174 11.44 14.28 -7.49
N GLY A 175 10.58 13.27 -7.54
CA GLY A 175 10.84 11.99 -6.87
C GLY A 175 12.01 11.27 -7.55
N ALA A 176 12.90 10.66 -6.77
CA ALA A 176 13.98 9.83 -7.27
C ALA A 176 13.89 8.42 -6.69
N PHE A 177 14.12 7.39 -7.49
CA PHE A 177 14.21 6.01 -7.05
C PHE A 177 15.16 5.21 -7.96
N VAL A 178 15.68 4.10 -7.44
CA VAL A 178 16.53 3.16 -8.20
C VAL A 178 15.71 1.90 -8.43
N SER A 179 15.68 1.43 -9.67
CA SER A 179 15.01 0.21 -10.10
C SER A 179 15.76 -0.40 -11.28
N ASP A 180 15.38 -1.59 -11.68
CA ASP A 180 15.88 -2.25 -12.89
C ASP A 180 15.63 -1.35 -14.11
N ASP A 181 16.58 -1.22 -15.02
CA ASP A 181 16.41 -0.45 -16.24
C ASP A 181 15.44 -1.20 -17.17
N ALA A 182 14.32 -0.58 -17.53
CA ALA A 182 13.29 -1.25 -18.33
C ALA A 182 13.77 -1.70 -19.73
N ARG A 183 14.81 -1.09 -20.29
CA ARG A 183 15.42 -1.49 -21.58
C ARG A 183 16.73 -2.27 -21.43
N ASN A 184 17.25 -2.36 -20.21
CA ASN A 184 18.41 -3.19 -19.88
C ASN A 184 18.22 -3.81 -18.48
N PRO A 185 17.30 -4.78 -18.32
CA PRO A 185 16.88 -5.30 -17.02
C PRO A 185 17.98 -6.01 -16.22
N GLU A 186 19.16 -6.19 -16.82
CA GLU A 186 20.36 -6.70 -16.12
C GLU A 186 21.08 -5.62 -15.29
N GLN A 187 20.69 -4.34 -15.39
CA GLN A 187 21.32 -3.23 -14.68
C GLN A 187 20.29 -2.36 -13.95
N TYR A 188 20.72 -1.77 -12.85
CA TYR A 188 19.93 -0.76 -12.15
C TYR A 188 20.08 0.61 -12.79
N ALA A 189 18.96 1.35 -12.89
CA ALA A 189 18.90 2.72 -13.35
C ALA A 189 18.31 3.67 -12.29
N LEU A 190 18.71 4.93 -12.35
CA LEU A 190 18.06 6.02 -11.63
C LEU A 190 16.82 6.46 -12.41
N TYR A 191 15.68 6.50 -11.74
CA TYR A 191 14.44 7.06 -12.25
C TYR A 191 14.09 8.36 -11.55
N LEU A 192 13.53 9.29 -12.29
CA LEU A 192 12.93 10.52 -11.79
C LEU A 192 11.45 10.57 -12.15
N SER A 193 10.63 11.03 -11.22
CA SER A 193 9.18 11.17 -11.39
C SER A 193 8.66 12.49 -10.86
N GLN A 194 7.52 12.95 -11.38
CA GLN A 194 6.79 14.08 -10.83
C GLN A 194 6.38 13.83 -9.38
N ALA A 195 6.46 14.87 -8.53
CA ALA A 195 6.09 14.84 -7.11
C ALA A 195 5.77 16.26 -6.61
N GLY A 196 5.48 16.41 -5.32
CA GLY A 196 5.37 17.73 -4.68
C GLY A 196 3.95 18.16 -4.30
N THR A 197 2.97 17.25 -4.33
CA THR A 197 1.61 17.50 -3.84
C THR A 197 1.38 16.79 -2.51
N GLY A 198 0.65 17.40 -1.61
CA GLY A 198 0.29 16.82 -0.30
C GLY A 198 -1.02 16.04 -0.30
N LEU A 199 -1.93 16.28 -1.28
CA LEU A 199 -3.09 15.43 -1.55
C LEU A 199 -2.72 14.29 -2.49
N ALA A 200 -3.47 13.19 -2.44
CA ALA A 200 -3.14 11.92 -3.07
C ALA A 200 -3.13 11.94 -4.60
N ASP A 201 -3.84 12.89 -5.24
CA ASP A 201 -3.92 13.00 -6.68
C ASP A 201 -4.12 14.45 -7.13
N ARG A 202 -3.67 14.76 -8.36
CA ARG A 202 -3.85 16.07 -8.98
C ARG A 202 -5.32 16.49 -9.07
N GLU A 203 -6.23 15.56 -9.25
CA GLU A 203 -7.65 15.82 -9.42
C GLU A 203 -8.28 16.46 -8.16
N PHE A 204 -7.74 16.18 -6.96
CA PHE A 204 -8.17 16.85 -5.73
C PHE A 204 -7.93 18.36 -5.75
N TYR A 205 -6.92 18.82 -6.49
CA TYR A 205 -6.63 20.25 -6.66
C TYR A 205 -7.46 20.91 -7.76
N LEU A 206 -7.84 20.16 -8.81
CA LEU A 206 -8.31 20.72 -10.07
C LEU A 206 -9.82 20.62 -10.25
N ARG A 207 -10.48 19.57 -9.73
CA ARG A 207 -11.91 19.40 -9.94
C ARG A 207 -12.72 20.12 -8.87
N GLU A 208 -13.82 20.75 -9.30
CA GLU A 208 -14.69 21.53 -8.40
C GLU A 208 -15.39 20.67 -7.34
N ASN A 209 -15.74 19.43 -7.65
CA ASN A 209 -16.34 18.51 -6.70
C ASN A 209 -15.41 18.12 -5.52
N PHE A 210 -14.12 18.43 -5.58
CA PHE A 210 -13.14 18.26 -4.50
C PHE A 210 -12.82 19.57 -3.75
N LYS A 211 -13.57 20.64 -3.97
CA LYS A 211 -13.39 21.91 -3.25
C LYS A 211 -13.42 21.74 -1.72
N PRO A 212 -14.36 20.99 -1.10
CA PRO A 212 -14.34 20.77 0.35
C PRO A 212 -13.04 20.12 0.84
N GLN A 213 -12.46 19.20 0.07
CA GLN A 213 -11.20 18.54 0.41
C GLN A 213 -10.03 19.54 0.36
N ARG A 214 -9.99 20.44 -0.63
CA ARG A 214 -8.98 21.50 -0.72
C ARG A 214 -9.07 22.49 0.44
N GLU A 215 -10.27 22.93 0.79
CA GLU A 215 -10.50 23.88 1.91
C GLU A 215 -10.08 23.24 3.24
N ARG A 216 -10.46 22.01 3.49
CA ARG A 216 -10.04 21.28 4.70
C ARG A 216 -8.54 20.98 4.69
N TYR A 217 -7.94 20.71 3.52
CA TYR A 217 -6.49 20.58 3.36
C TYR A 217 -5.78 21.87 3.73
N GLN A 218 -6.24 23.02 3.25
CA GLN A 218 -5.63 24.31 3.60
C GLN A 218 -5.68 24.55 5.12
N GLN A 219 -6.77 24.21 5.78
CA GLN A 219 -6.86 24.30 7.25
C GLN A 219 -5.86 23.35 7.92
N TYR A 220 -5.77 22.12 7.47
CA TYR A 220 -4.81 21.13 7.96
C TYR A 220 -3.35 21.61 7.82
N VAL A 221 -3.00 22.19 6.68
CA VAL A 221 -1.67 22.79 6.46
C VAL A 221 -1.39 23.92 7.47
N ALA A 222 -2.37 24.79 7.72
CA ALA A 222 -2.24 25.85 8.71
C ALA A 222 -2.07 25.30 10.13
N ASP A 223 -2.83 24.26 10.49
CA ASP A 223 -2.74 23.60 11.80
C ASP A 223 -1.36 22.98 12.01
N MET A 224 -0.83 22.27 11.03
CA MET A 224 0.51 21.67 11.10
C MET A 224 1.62 22.73 11.20
N LEU A 225 1.53 23.81 10.43
CA LEU A 225 2.46 24.93 10.52
C LEU A 225 2.41 25.61 11.90
N ARG A 226 1.22 25.75 12.50
CA ARG A 226 1.05 26.29 13.85
C ARG A 226 1.70 25.39 14.89
N LEU A 227 1.53 24.07 14.77
CA LEU A 227 2.13 23.09 15.68
C LEU A 227 3.66 23.16 15.72
N VAL A 228 4.31 23.48 14.61
CA VAL A 228 5.76 23.65 14.54
C VAL A 228 6.24 25.08 14.79
N GLY A 229 5.34 26.02 15.12
CA GLY A 229 5.68 27.42 15.38
C GLY A 229 6.18 28.15 14.14
N TRP A 230 5.57 27.89 12.96
CA TRP A 230 5.88 28.62 11.74
C TRP A 230 5.07 29.91 11.66
N ASP A 231 5.72 31.01 11.29
CA ASP A 231 5.08 32.32 11.22
C ASP A 231 3.96 32.38 10.17
N GLN A 232 2.90 33.13 10.45
CA GLN A 232 1.77 33.40 9.56
C GLN A 232 1.18 32.11 8.95
N PRO A 233 0.74 31.13 9.76
CA PRO A 233 0.38 29.78 9.29
C PRO A 233 -0.76 29.80 8.25
N GLU A 234 -1.79 30.62 8.40
CA GLU A 234 -2.92 30.72 7.48
C GLU A 234 -2.50 31.27 6.10
N LYS A 235 -1.68 32.32 6.10
CA LYS A 235 -1.16 32.93 4.87
C LYS A 235 -0.24 31.94 4.14
N ASN A 236 0.62 31.25 4.90
CA ASN A 236 1.52 30.27 4.32
C ASN A 236 0.75 29.03 3.83
N ALA A 237 -0.30 28.58 4.51
CA ALA A 237 -1.15 27.50 4.05
C ALA A 237 -1.82 27.82 2.72
N ALA A 238 -2.39 29.04 2.58
CA ALA A 238 -2.95 29.49 1.30
C ALA A 238 -1.89 29.50 0.18
N ALA A 239 -0.67 29.96 0.48
CA ALA A 239 0.43 29.98 -0.49
C ALA A 239 0.90 28.56 -0.88
N ILE A 240 0.92 27.62 0.06
CA ILE A 240 1.25 26.21 -0.18
C ILE A 240 0.19 25.55 -1.06
N VAL A 241 -1.09 25.68 -0.76
CA VAL A 241 -2.17 25.10 -1.58
C VAL A 241 -2.15 25.69 -3.00
N ALA A 242 -1.92 27.01 -3.14
CA ALA A 242 -1.77 27.65 -4.46
C ALA A 242 -0.55 27.14 -5.23
N LEU A 243 0.57 26.87 -4.54
CA LEU A 243 1.76 26.27 -5.15
C LEU A 243 1.48 24.83 -5.60
N GLU A 244 0.90 24.02 -4.74
CA GLU A 244 0.59 22.62 -5.05
C GLU A 244 -0.48 22.48 -6.15
N THR A 245 -1.40 23.43 -6.25
CA THR A 245 -2.33 23.51 -7.39
C THR A 245 -1.59 23.69 -8.71
N LYS A 246 -0.62 24.62 -8.79
CA LYS A 246 0.23 24.77 -9.99
C LYS A 246 1.05 23.51 -10.30
N ILE A 247 1.56 22.84 -9.26
CA ILE A 247 2.26 21.57 -9.41
C ILE A 247 1.30 20.52 -9.99
N ALA A 248 0.07 20.41 -9.45
CA ALA A 248 -0.96 19.49 -9.92
C ALA A 248 -1.37 19.77 -11.40
N GLU A 249 -1.44 21.03 -11.82
CA GLU A 249 -1.67 21.41 -13.22
C GLU A 249 -0.57 20.90 -14.16
N ALA A 250 0.68 20.90 -13.68
CA ALA A 250 1.83 20.43 -14.45
C ALA A 250 1.93 18.90 -14.53
N HIS A 251 1.33 18.17 -13.58
CA HIS A 251 1.42 16.72 -13.50
C HIS A 251 0.65 16.01 -14.61
N TRP A 252 1.18 14.90 -15.08
CA TRP A 252 0.40 13.90 -15.81
C TRP A 252 -0.63 13.25 -14.89
N THR A 253 -1.71 12.78 -15.48
CA THR A 253 -2.67 11.92 -14.77
C THR A 253 -2.04 10.59 -14.39
N ARG A 254 -2.63 9.88 -13.42
CA ARG A 254 -2.21 8.50 -13.08
C ARG A 254 -2.31 7.56 -14.27
N ALA A 255 -3.39 7.68 -15.06
CA ALA A 255 -3.59 6.87 -16.25
C ALA A 255 -2.49 7.09 -17.31
N GLU A 256 -2.08 8.34 -17.57
CA GLU A 256 -0.96 8.64 -18.46
C GLU A 256 0.36 8.09 -17.91
N SER A 257 0.57 8.20 -16.59
CA SER A 257 1.78 7.74 -15.91
C SER A 257 1.93 6.21 -15.87
N ARG A 258 0.88 5.44 -16.21
CA ARG A 258 0.96 3.97 -16.41
C ARG A 258 1.57 3.58 -17.75
N ASN A 259 1.51 4.44 -18.77
CA ASN A 259 1.98 4.12 -20.13
C ASN A 259 3.51 3.97 -20.13
N ARG A 260 3.98 2.71 -20.22
CA ARG A 260 5.41 2.37 -20.16
C ARG A 260 6.20 2.91 -21.35
N ASP A 261 5.60 3.04 -22.53
CA ASP A 261 6.26 3.58 -23.70
C ASP A 261 6.57 5.08 -23.53
N LYS A 262 5.68 5.82 -22.84
CA LYS A 262 5.84 7.25 -22.56
C LYS A 262 6.72 7.55 -21.36
N THR A 263 6.84 6.61 -20.40
CA THR A 263 7.54 6.84 -19.14
C THR A 263 9.00 6.38 -19.14
N TYR A 264 9.57 6.09 -20.30
CA TYR A 264 10.98 5.73 -20.43
C TYR A 264 11.73 6.75 -21.28
N ASN A 265 12.21 7.83 -20.67
CA ASN A 265 12.93 8.92 -21.32
C ASN A 265 14.30 9.10 -20.65
N PRO A 266 15.33 8.33 -21.07
CA PRO A 266 16.67 8.44 -20.50
C PRO A 266 17.30 9.78 -20.90
N MET A 267 17.82 10.52 -19.92
CA MET A 267 18.53 11.78 -20.09
C MET A 267 19.80 11.77 -19.28
N THR A 268 20.88 12.29 -19.84
CA THR A 268 22.06 12.69 -19.06
C THR A 268 21.72 13.86 -18.15
N VAL A 269 22.51 14.10 -17.11
CA VAL A 269 22.30 15.24 -16.23
C VAL A 269 22.35 16.57 -16.99
N ALA A 270 23.20 16.69 -18.01
CA ALA A 270 23.28 17.89 -18.85
C ALA A 270 22.03 18.09 -19.71
N GLU A 271 21.48 17.02 -20.29
CA GLU A 271 20.22 17.08 -21.03
C GLU A 271 19.04 17.42 -20.11
N LEU A 272 19.02 16.88 -18.88
CA LEU A 272 18.02 17.21 -17.87
C LEU A 272 18.08 18.70 -17.47
N GLU A 273 19.29 19.24 -17.25
CA GLU A 273 19.49 20.67 -16.97
C GLU A 273 18.99 21.56 -18.12
N LYS A 274 19.20 21.12 -19.38
CA LYS A 274 18.73 21.83 -20.57
C LYS A 274 17.20 21.70 -20.74
N ASN A 275 16.64 20.53 -20.50
CA ASN A 275 15.21 20.24 -20.65
C ASN A 275 14.37 20.92 -19.57
N ALA A 276 14.86 20.96 -18.33
CA ALA A 276 14.15 21.50 -17.18
C ALA A 276 15.01 22.53 -16.44
N PRO A 277 15.27 23.71 -17.07
CA PRO A 277 16.08 24.78 -16.51
C PRO A 277 15.37 25.45 -15.31
N GLY A 278 16.15 26.03 -14.40
CA GLY A 278 15.61 26.76 -13.24
C GLY A 278 15.54 25.93 -11.96
N PHE A 279 15.77 24.62 -12.01
CA PHE A 279 15.96 23.78 -10.83
C PHE A 279 17.44 23.42 -10.66
N PRO A 280 18.02 23.57 -9.45
CA PRO A 280 19.43 23.29 -9.19
C PRO A 280 19.75 21.78 -9.15
N TRP A 281 19.69 21.08 -10.27
CA TRP A 281 19.81 19.62 -10.39
C TRP A 281 21.05 19.05 -9.71
N ARG A 282 22.23 19.64 -9.97
CA ARG A 282 23.48 19.12 -9.37
C ARG A 282 23.50 19.21 -7.85
N ALA A 283 22.94 20.30 -7.29
CA ALA A 283 22.82 20.46 -5.86
C ALA A 283 21.86 19.45 -5.25
N TYR A 284 20.72 19.21 -5.91
CA TYR A 284 19.75 18.17 -5.53
C TYR A 284 20.37 16.76 -5.60
N PHE A 285 21.01 16.40 -6.70
CA PHE A 285 21.62 15.08 -6.89
C PHE A 285 22.72 14.80 -5.86
N LYS A 286 23.57 15.80 -5.58
CA LYS A 286 24.63 15.69 -4.59
C LYS A 286 24.07 15.36 -3.20
N GLU A 287 23.07 16.10 -2.74
CA GLU A 287 22.49 15.90 -1.41
C GLU A 287 21.58 14.66 -1.32
N ALA A 288 21.00 14.22 -2.44
CA ALA A 288 20.32 12.96 -2.53
C ALA A 288 21.27 11.74 -2.60
N GLY A 289 22.58 11.95 -2.67
CA GLY A 289 23.57 10.86 -2.76
C GLY A 289 23.66 10.19 -4.13
N ILE A 290 23.00 10.76 -5.16
CA ILE A 290 22.95 10.23 -6.55
C ILE A 290 23.83 11.04 -7.51
N GLY A 291 24.73 11.84 -7.01
CA GLY A 291 25.59 12.71 -7.82
C GLY A 291 26.57 11.99 -8.76
N LYS A 292 26.73 10.68 -8.60
CA LYS A 292 27.56 9.82 -9.50
C LYS A 292 26.75 9.25 -10.68
N ALA A 293 25.43 9.43 -10.71
CA ALA A 293 24.62 8.95 -11.82
C ALA A 293 24.85 9.80 -13.07
N ASP A 294 25.29 9.16 -14.15
CA ASP A 294 25.53 9.84 -15.44
C ASP A 294 24.24 10.20 -16.14
N ARG A 295 23.20 9.40 -15.94
CA ARG A 295 21.88 9.54 -16.55
C ARG A 295 20.76 9.18 -15.58
N ALA A 296 19.55 9.65 -15.87
CA ALA A 296 18.32 9.24 -15.22
C ALA A 296 17.22 8.99 -16.27
N VAL A 297 16.33 8.04 -15.99
CA VAL A 297 15.11 7.85 -16.78
C VAL A 297 14.04 8.80 -16.23
N VAL A 298 13.67 9.80 -17.00
CA VAL A 298 12.63 10.77 -16.66
C VAL A 298 11.27 10.21 -17.06
N ARG A 299 10.39 10.01 -16.10
CA ARG A 299 9.11 9.33 -16.37
C ARG A 299 8.08 10.24 -17.04
N GLN A 300 7.91 11.45 -16.55
CA GLN A 300 6.95 12.42 -17.06
C GLN A 300 7.70 13.62 -17.67
N ASP A 301 8.36 13.40 -18.79
CA ASP A 301 9.30 14.33 -19.43
C ASP A 301 8.71 15.72 -19.67
N THR A 302 7.46 15.84 -20.11
CA THR A 302 6.78 17.11 -20.36
C THR A 302 6.30 17.84 -19.10
N ALA A 303 6.25 17.14 -17.94
CA ALA A 303 5.95 17.76 -16.64
C ALA A 303 7.19 18.44 -16.06
N PHE A 304 8.39 17.90 -16.30
CA PHE A 304 9.63 18.35 -15.67
C PHE A 304 9.97 19.82 -15.96
N PRO A 305 9.96 20.31 -17.22
CA PRO A 305 10.22 21.73 -17.48
C PRO A 305 9.20 22.66 -16.80
N LYS A 306 7.93 22.24 -16.73
CA LYS A 306 6.87 23.01 -16.05
C LYS A 306 7.13 23.09 -14.55
N LEU A 307 7.45 21.95 -13.91
CA LEU A 307 7.79 21.88 -12.49
C LEU A 307 9.04 22.69 -12.14
N ALA A 308 10.09 22.61 -12.97
CA ALA A 308 11.31 23.40 -12.79
C ALA A 308 11.03 24.92 -12.89
N LYS A 309 10.16 25.33 -13.83
CA LYS A 309 9.71 26.72 -13.93
C LYS A 309 8.90 27.15 -12.72
N ILE A 310 7.95 26.34 -12.25
CA ILE A 310 7.17 26.62 -11.02
C ILE A 310 8.12 26.80 -9.83
N PHE A 311 9.12 25.94 -9.69
CA PHE A 311 10.12 26.08 -8.63
C PHE A 311 10.90 27.40 -8.76
N ALA A 312 11.35 27.73 -9.97
CA ALA A 312 12.10 28.98 -10.22
C ALA A 312 11.28 30.25 -9.97
N ASP A 313 9.99 30.24 -10.31
CA ASP A 313 9.10 31.40 -10.16
C ASP A 313 8.57 31.54 -8.71
N THR A 314 8.57 30.47 -7.91
CA THR A 314 8.05 30.49 -6.55
C THR A 314 8.97 31.29 -5.61
N PRO A 315 8.44 32.24 -4.80
CA PRO A 315 9.22 32.92 -3.78
C PRO A 315 9.88 31.95 -2.80
N VAL A 316 11.14 32.21 -2.45
CA VAL A 316 11.90 31.36 -1.50
C VAL A 316 11.16 31.20 -0.17
N ALA A 317 10.48 32.23 0.32
CA ALA A 317 9.69 32.16 1.54
C ALA A 317 8.55 31.12 1.45
N ALA A 318 7.85 31.03 0.29
CA ALA A 318 6.81 30.03 0.08
C ALA A 318 7.38 28.61 -0.03
N LEU A 319 8.53 28.42 -0.70
CA LEU A 319 9.23 27.13 -0.75
C LEU A 319 9.70 26.67 0.66
N LYS A 320 10.13 27.61 1.51
CA LYS A 320 10.49 27.32 2.91
C LYS A 320 9.28 26.87 3.71
N ALA A 321 8.15 27.57 3.62
CA ALA A 321 6.91 27.19 4.29
C ALA A 321 6.40 25.83 3.82
N TRP A 322 6.46 25.56 2.51
CA TRP A 322 6.12 24.28 1.92
C TRP A 322 6.99 23.14 2.46
N GLN A 323 8.34 23.33 2.54
CA GLN A 323 9.23 22.34 3.14
C GLN A 323 8.93 22.12 4.63
N ALA A 324 8.67 23.18 5.38
CA ALA A 324 8.37 23.08 6.81
C ALA A 324 7.08 22.29 7.07
N PHE A 325 6.04 22.51 6.25
CA PHE A 325 4.82 21.74 6.30
C PHE A 325 5.06 20.25 6.04
N HIS A 326 5.77 19.92 4.94
CA HIS A 326 6.01 18.52 4.59
C HIS A 326 6.91 17.79 5.59
N ILE A 327 7.86 18.47 6.22
CA ILE A 327 8.65 17.91 7.33
C ILE A 327 7.74 17.56 8.51
N ALA A 328 6.84 18.48 8.88
CA ALA A 328 5.90 18.25 9.97
C ALA A 328 4.91 17.13 9.66
N ASP A 329 4.36 17.11 8.44
CA ASP A 329 3.42 16.09 7.96
C ASP A 329 4.03 14.68 7.94
N ASP A 330 5.23 14.54 7.37
CA ASP A 330 5.93 13.25 7.31
C ASP A 330 6.30 12.70 8.69
N ALA A 331 6.69 13.58 9.60
CA ALA A 331 7.09 13.19 10.94
C ALA A 331 5.92 13.01 11.91
N ALA A 332 4.74 13.55 11.61
CA ALA A 332 3.59 13.61 12.52
C ALA A 332 3.25 12.29 13.22
N PRO A 333 3.26 11.12 12.55
CA PRO A 333 2.95 9.83 13.20
C PRO A 333 3.95 9.42 14.29
N LEU A 334 5.14 10.02 14.29
CA LEU A 334 6.26 9.71 15.19
C LEU A 334 6.42 10.75 16.32
N LEU A 335 5.63 11.82 16.29
CA LEU A 335 5.68 12.93 17.25
C LEU A 335 4.61 12.74 18.34
N SER A 336 4.43 13.79 19.18
CA SER A 336 3.40 13.81 20.22
C SER A 336 1.99 13.66 19.62
N ARG A 337 1.05 13.27 20.50
CA ARG A 337 -0.34 12.98 20.12
C ARG A 337 -0.96 14.11 19.28
N ARG A 338 -0.76 15.37 19.66
CA ARG A 338 -1.32 16.51 18.93
C ARG A 338 -0.93 16.55 17.44
N PHE A 339 0.27 16.10 17.06
CA PHE A 339 0.67 15.98 15.65
C PHE A 339 0.00 14.79 14.98
N ALA A 340 0.07 13.63 15.62
CA ALA A 340 -0.51 12.39 15.11
C ALA A 340 -2.03 12.50 14.94
N ASP A 341 -2.73 13.11 15.90
CA ASP A 341 -4.17 13.30 15.86
C ASP A 341 -4.57 14.31 14.77
N THR A 342 -3.85 15.44 14.64
CA THR A 342 -4.11 16.43 13.59
C THR A 342 -3.98 15.79 12.19
N GLN A 343 -2.96 14.96 11.99
CA GLN A 343 -2.78 14.24 10.73
C GLN A 343 -3.88 13.21 10.52
N TRP A 344 -4.21 12.40 11.54
CA TRP A 344 -5.26 11.40 11.46
C TRP A 344 -6.62 12.00 11.16
N GLU A 345 -7.00 13.10 11.83
CA GLU A 345 -8.28 13.80 11.60
C GLU A 345 -8.45 14.25 10.15
N PHE A 346 -7.37 14.66 9.51
CA PHE A 346 -7.44 15.03 8.10
C PHE A 346 -7.34 13.81 7.18
N ARG A 347 -6.26 13.02 7.30
CA ARG A 347 -5.93 11.98 6.30
C ARG A 347 -6.79 10.73 6.42
N SER A 348 -7.04 10.28 7.66
CA SER A 348 -7.77 9.02 7.87
C SER A 348 -9.26 9.24 8.12
N LYS A 349 -9.61 10.23 8.94
CA LYS A 349 -11.00 10.51 9.30
C LYS A 349 -11.72 11.26 8.17
N PHE A 350 -11.24 12.45 7.81
CA PHE A 350 -11.94 13.28 6.83
C PHE A 350 -11.82 12.75 5.40
N LEU A 351 -10.61 12.38 4.94
CA LEU A 351 -10.42 11.86 3.58
C LEU A 351 -10.80 10.39 3.42
N GLY A 352 -10.64 9.58 4.45
CA GLY A 352 -10.83 8.13 4.38
C GLY A 352 -12.11 7.63 5.08
N GLY A 353 -12.74 8.45 5.94
CA GLY A 353 -13.96 8.10 6.68
C GLY A 353 -13.72 7.19 7.90
N ALA A 354 -12.49 6.97 8.35
CA ALA A 354 -12.19 6.23 9.58
C ALA A 354 -12.80 6.97 10.78
N GLN A 355 -13.34 6.22 11.74
CA GLN A 355 -14.03 6.79 12.91
C GLN A 355 -13.09 6.88 14.12
N GLU A 356 -12.13 5.96 14.22
CA GLU A 356 -11.14 5.90 15.28
C GLU A 356 -9.72 5.79 14.72
N GLN A 357 -8.73 6.28 15.46
CA GLN A 357 -7.34 6.11 15.11
C GLN A 357 -6.89 4.66 15.38
N ARG A 358 -6.06 4.12 14.52
CA ARG A 358 -5.45 2.80 14.75
C ARG A 358 -4.75 2.76 16.11
N PRO A 359 -4.95 1.71 16.91
CA PRO A 359 -4.28 1.53 18.20
C PRO A 359 -2.76 1.74 18.10
N ARG A 360 -2.15 2.27 19.17
CA ARG A 360 -0.71 2.60 19.17
C ARG A 360 0.16 1.39 18.84
N TRP A 361 -0.16 0.20 19.35
CA TRP A 361 0.57 -1.02 19.05
C TRP A 361 0.58 -1.37 17.55
N LYS A 362 -0.54 -1.19 16.83
CA LYS A 362 -0.59 -1.39 15.37
C LYS A 362 0.31 -0.40 14.62
N ARG A 363 0.40 0.82 15.11
CA ARG A 363 1.30 1.84 14.56
C ARG A 363 2.76 1.51 14.86
N ALA A 364 3.05 0.95 16.05
CA ALA A 364 4.38 0.49 16.44
C ALA A 364 4.84 -0.72 15.59
N VAL A 365 3.96 -1.71 15.35
CA VAL A 365 4.20 -2.81 14.41
C VAL A 365 4.56 -2.27 13.04
N ALA A 366 3.77 -1.35 12.49
CA ALA A 366 4.04 -0.78 11.17
C ALA A 366 5.38 -0.01 11.10
N ALA A 367 5.79 0.65 12.20
CA ALA A 367 7.09 1.33 12.28
C ALA A 367 8.26 0.33 12.30
N ALA A 368 8.14 -0.76 13.05
CA ALA A 368 9.13 -1.83 13.11
C ALA A 368 9.28 -2.55 11.76
N GLU A 369 8.17 -2.90 11.11
CA GLU A 369 8.17 -3.52 9.79
C GLU A 369 8.76 -2.61 8.70
N ARG A 370 8.45 -1.32 8.74
CA ARG A 370 9.04 -0.34 7.81
C ARG A 370 10.56 -0.25 7.95
N ALA A 371 11.06 -0.36 9.18
CA ALA A 371 12.48 -0.27 9.45
C ALA A 371 13.23 -1.57 9.12
N MET A 372 12.70 -2.73 9.52
CA MET A 372 13.39 -4.02 9.47
C MET A 372 12.45 -5.20 9.15
N GLY A 373 11.54 -5.03 8.20
CA GLY A 373 10.48 -5.99 7.91
C GLY A 373 10.95 -7.39 7.51
N GLU A 374 12.09 -7.55 6.84
CA GLU A 374 12.62 -8.88 6.51
C GLU A 374 13.20 -9.61 7.74
N ALA A 375 13.76 -8.88 8.72
CA ALA A 375 14.20 -9.48 9.98
C ALA A 375 13.02 -10.07 10.76
N VAL A 376 11.89 -9.35 10.81
CA VAL A 376 10.63 -9.87 11.38
C VAL A 376 10.09 -11.02 10.55
N GLY A 377 10.13 -10.89 9.22
CA GLY A 377 9.64 -11.89 8.27
C GLY A 377 10.32 -13.24 8.40
N ARG A 378 11.62 -13.28 8.72
CA ARG A 378 12.36 -14.52 8.96
C ARG A 378 11.75 -15.34 10.09
N THR A 379 11.46 -14.73 11.23
CA THR A 379 10.82 -15.39 12.36
C THR A 379 9.36 -15.73 12.07
N TRP A 380 8.63 -14.82 11.43
CA TRP A 380 7.25 -15.05 11.04
C TRP A 380 7.09 -16.29 10.13
N VAL A 381 7.98 -16.48 9.16
CA VAL A 381 8.00 -17.65 8.27
C VAL A 381 8.27 -18.93 9.04
N ALA A 382 9.26 -18.91 9.92
CA ALA A 382 9.62 -20.08 10.73
C ALA A 382 8.45 -20.58 11.61
N GLU A 383 7.59 -19.67 12.07
CA GLU A 383 6.46 -19.99 12.94
C GLU A 383 5.15 -20.27 12.19
N HIS A 384 4.94 -19.69 11.00
CA HIS A 384 3.61 -19.63 10.38
C HIS A 384 3.53 -20.13 8.93
N PHE A 385 4.63 -20.54 8.32
CA PHE A 385 4.62 -21.04 6.95
C PHE A 385 5.31 -22.41 6.82
N PRO A 386 4.55 -23.51 6.95
CA PRO A 386 5.11 -24.86 6.88
C PRO A 386 5.56 -25.22 5.46
N PRO A 387 6.63 -26.02 5.31
CA PRO A 387 7.19 -26.42 3.99
C PRO A 387 6.17 -27.08 3.05
N GLU A 388 5.19 -27.82 3.58
CA GLU A 388 4.15 -28.49 2.80
C GLU A 388 3.28 -27.50 2.02
N SER A 389 3.06 -26.30 2.57
CA SER A 389 2.30 -25.24 1.90
C SER A 389 3.01 -24.80 0.63
N LYS A 390 4.35 -24.67 0.66
CA LYS A 390 5.14 -24.31 -0.51
C LYS A 390 5.02 -25.35 -1.63
N ALA A 391 5.15 -26.64 -1.31
CA ALA A 391 5.06 -27.74 -2.28
C ALA A 391 3.68 -27.82 -2.96
N LYS A 392 2.59 -27.61 -2.20
CA LYS A 392 1.23 -27.55 -2.75
C LYS A 392 1.06 -26.37 -3.69
N MET A 393 1.63 -25.22 -3.35
CA MET A 393 1.59 -24.02 -4.18
C MET A 393 2.37 -24.21 -5.49
N GLU A 394 3.55 -24.81 -5.45
CA GLU A 394 4.34 -25.11 -6.66
C GLU A 394 3.55 -25.98 -7.65
N LYS A 395 2.82 -26.99 -7.13
CA LYS A 395 1.94 -27.83 -7.97
C LYS A 395 0.80 -27.03 -8.60
N LEU A 396 0.17 -26.14 -7.83
CA LEU A 396 -0.93 -25.31 -8.31
C LEU A 396 -0.46 -24.34 -9.39
N VAL A 397 0.70 -23.69 -9.19
CA VAL A 397 1.30 -22.81 -10.20
C VAL A 397 1.64 -23.56 -11.48
N ALA A 398 2.17 -24.79 -11.40
CA ALA A 398 2.45 -25.61 -12.58
C ALA A 398 1.17 -25.88 -13.39
N GLY A 399 0.05 -26.17 -12.73
CA GLY A 399 -1.25 -26.33 -13.37
C GLY A 399 -1.74 -25.05 -14.07
N LEU A 400 -1.57 -23.89 -13.41
CA LEU A 400 -1.96 -22.59 -13.99
C LEU A 400 -1.08 -22.19 -15.19
N ARG A 401 0.22 -22.50 -15.16
CA ARG A 401 1.12 -22.31 -16.32
C ARG A 401 0.70 -23.19 -17.51
N ALA A 402 0.31 -24.45 -17.25
CA ALA A 402 -0.21 -25.33 -18.28
C ALA A 402 -1.53 -24.79 -18.87
N ALA A 403 -2.44 -24.31 -18.02
CA ALA A 403 -3.66 -23.66 -18.47
C ALA A 403 -3.39 -22.42 -19.33
N MET A 404 -2.44 -21.55 -18.93
CA MET A 404 -2.04 -20.37 -19.71
C MET A 404 -1.47 -20.76 -21.08
N LYS A 405 -0.63 -21.80 -21.14
CA LYS A 405 -0.11 -22.33 -22.41
C LYS A 405 -1.24 -22.72 -23.35
N LEU A 406 -2.19 -23.54 -22.90
CA LEU A 406 -3.34 -23.97 -23.70
C LEU A 406 -4.18 -22.79 -24.18
N ARG A 407 -4.39 -21.79 -23.33
CA ARG A 407 -5.13 -20.59 -23.72
C ARG A 407 -4.42 -19.78 -24.79
N ILE A 408 -3.11 -19.55 -24.67
CA ILE A 408 -2.32 -18.85 -25.71
C ILE A 408 -2.43 -19.62 -27.04
N GLU A 409 -2.23 -20.93 -27.03
CA GLU A 409 -2.35 -21.79 -28.23
C GLU A 409 -3.74 -21.70 -28.86
N GLY A 410 -4.79 -21.63 -28.04
CA GLY A 410 -6.19 -21.56 -28.46
C GLY A 410 -6.69 -20.17 -28.90
N LEU A 411 -5.91 -19.08 -28.74
CA LEU A 411 -6.36 -17.74 -29.12
C LEU A 411 -6.54 -17.58 -30.64
N GLY A 412 -7.77 -17.47 -31.12
CA GLY A 412 -8.08 -17.34 -32.55
C GLY A 412 -7.68 -16.00 -33.18
N TRP A 413 -7.51 -14.96 -32.37
CA TRP A 413 -7.18 -13.61 -32.85
C TRP A 413 -5.67 -13.31 -32.90
N MET A 414 -4.83 -14.11 -32.20
CA MET A 414 -3.40 -13.94 -32.12
C MET A 414 -2.71 -14.77 -33.21
N GLY A 415 -1.84 -14.16 -33.99
CA GLY A 415 -1.07 -14.80 -35.03
C GLY A 415 0.02 -15.75 -34.51
N PRO A 416 0.53 -16.65 -35.36
CA PRO A 416 1.49 -17.68 -34.93
C PRO A 416 2.79 -17.10 -34.35
N GLU A 417 3.34 -16.04 -34.95
CA GLU A 417 4.58 -15.40 -34.48
C GLU A 417 4.42 -14.83 -33.08
N THR A 418 3.33 -14.12 -32.83
CA THR A 418 3.05 -13.54 -31.49
C THR A 418 2.80 -14.65 -30.45
N LYS A 419 2.12 -15.75 -30.85
CA LYS A 419 1.92 -16.93 -29.98
C LYS A 419 3.25 -17.58 -29.56
N GLU A 420 4.15 -17.80 -30.50
CA GLU A 420 5.44 -18.39 -30.23
C GLU A 420 6.22 -17.57 -29.20
N ARG A 421 6.31 -16.25 -29.40
CA ARG A 421 6.98 -15.33 -28.47
C ARG A 421 6.26 -15.25 -27.12
N ALA A 422 4.91 -15.34 -27.09
CA ALA A 422 4.16 -15.39 -25.85
C ALA A 422 4.43 -16.66 -25.05
N LEU A 423 4.54 -17.80 -25.72
CA LEU A 423 4.91 -19.08 -25.11
C LEU A 423 6.36 -19.08 -24.61
N GLU A 424 7.29 -18.49 -25.37
CA GLU A 424 8.67 -18.27 -24.91
C GLU A 424 8.70 -17.42 -23.63
N LYS A 425 7.96 -16.31 -23.61
CA LYS A 425 7.87 -15.47 -22.42
C LYS A 425 7.30 -16.24 -21.22
N LEU A 426 6.23 -17.01 -21.41
CA LEU A 426 5.65 -17.84 -20.35
C LEU A 426 6.63 -18.89 -19.83
N ALA A 427 7.44 -19.48 -20.71
CA ALA A 427 8.46 -20.47 -20.32
C ALA A 427 9.56 -19.85 -19.43
N LYS A 428 9.87 -18.58 -19.64
CA LYS A 428 10.89 -17.81 -18.88
C LYS A 428 10.36 -17.19 -17.58
N PHE A 429 9.08 -17.38 -17.21
CA PHE A 429 8.58 -16.84 -15.93
C PHE A 429 9.32 -17.46 -14.75
N ASP A 430 9.96 -16.62 -13.95
CA ASP A 430 10.50 -17.03 -12.65
C ASP A 430 9.40 -17.06 -11.59
N LEU A 431 9.52 -17.97 -10.63
CA LEU A 431 8.52 -18.25 -9.62
C LEU A 431 9.11 -18.12 -8.22
N LYS A 432 8.57 -17.22 -7.42
CA LYS A 432 8.95 -17.00 -6.03
C LYS A 432 7.78 -17.24 -5.09
N ILE A 433 7.91 -18.24 -4.19
CA ILE A 433 6.87 -18.65 -3.24
C ILE A 433 7.39 -18.60 -1.80
N GLY A 434 6.65 -17.93 -0.95
CA GLY A 434 6.81 -17.92 0.50
C GLY A 434 7.77 -16.84 0.98
N TYR A 435 9.06 -17.00 0.74
CA TYR A 435 10.10 -16.13 1.29
C TYR A 435 11.40 -16.18 0.47
N PRO A 436 12.28 -15.14 0.58
CA PRO A 436 13.55 -15.08 -0.16
C PRO A 436 14.54 -16.12 0.36
N SER A 437 15.44 -16.58 -0.52
CA SER A 437 16.55 -17.47 -0.16
C SER A 437 17.62 -16.76 0.67
N GLU A 438 17.80 -15.47 0.45
CA GLU A 438 18.74 -14.62 1.17
C GLU A 438 18.01 -13.48 1.86
N TRP A 439 18.34 -13.26 3.15
CA TRP A 439 17.75 -12.21 3.96
C TRP A 439 18.59 -10.95 3.91
N ARG A 440 17.93 -9.79 3.99
CA ARG A 440 18.61 -8.50 4.03
C ARG A 440 19.53 -8.39 5.25
N ASP A 441 20.77 -7.98 5.00
CA ASP A 441 21.72 -7.64 6.06
C ASP A 441 21.40 -6.24 6.64
N TYR A 442 21.03 -6.20 7.92
CA TYR A 442 20.80 -4.98 8.68
C TYR A 442 21.97 -4.59 9.60
N SER A 443 23.14 -5.21 9.46
CA SER A 443 24.30 -4.94 10.35
C SER A 443 24.70 -3.47 10.37
N ALA A 444 24.61 -2.76 9.24
CA ALA A 444 24.93 -1.33 9.12
C ALA A 444 23.86 -0.40 9.71
N LEU A 445 22.65 -0.88 9.97
CA LEU A 445 21.57 -0.07 10.54
C LEU A 445 21.80 0.12 12.06
N GLN A 446 21.99 1.37 12.48
CA GLN A 446 22.12 1.73 13.88
C GLN A 446 20.76 2.12 14.47
N VAL A 447 20.37 1.46 15.55
CA VAL A 447 19.16 1.75 16.32
C VAL A 447 19.52 2.09 17.75
N ARG A 448 18.87 3.08 18.34
CA ARG A 448 19.02 3.45 19.76
C ARG A 448 17.65 3.55 20.40
N GLU A 449 17.50 2.97 21.56
CA GLU A 449 16.28 3.09 22.34
C GLU A 449 16.04 4.55 22.76
N GLY A 450 14.79 4.99 22.76
CA GLY A 450 14.40 6.37 23.08
C GLY A 450 14.47 7.37 21.91
N ASP A 451 15.09 7.01 20.79
CA ASP A 451 15.32 7.91 19.64
C ASP A 451 14.34 7.66 18.48
N LEU A 452 13.02 7.63 18.70
CA LEU A 452 12.03 7.20 17.70
C LEU A 452 12.19 7.89 16.32
N VAL A 453 12.18 9.22 16.29
CA VAL A 453 12.27 10.01 15.05
C VAL A 453 13.63 9.80 14.37
N VAL A 454 14.71 9.77 15.16
CA VAL A 454 16.07 9.57 14.64
C VAL A 454 16.26 8.14 14.12
N ASN A 455 15.65 7.13 14.75
CA ASN A 455 15.68 5.75 14.25
C ASN A 455 14.92 5.60 12.94
N ALA A 456 13.77 6.27 12.79
CA ALA A 456 13.05 6.30 11.52
C ALA A 456 13.90 6.94 10.39
N GLU A 457 14.63 8.01 10.70
CA GLU A 457 15.57 8.63 9.75
C GLU A 457 16.76 7.72 9.42
N ARG A 458 17.33 7.04 10.41
CA ARG A 458 18.42 6.08 10.19
C ARG A 458 17.97 4.93 9.28
N ALA A 459 16.77 4.40 9.51
CA ALA A 459 16.17 3.38 8.66
C ALA A 459 15.93 3.90 7.23
N ALA A 460 15.38 5.11 7.07
CA ALA A 460 15.18 5.73 5.76
C ALA A 460 16.51 5.94 5.01
N LYS A 461 17.55 6.43 5.68
CA LYS A 461 18.92 6.58 5.13
C LYS A 461 19.52 5.24 4.74
N PHE A 462 19.37 4.21 5.59
CA PHE A 462 19.84 2.87 5.32
C PHE A 462 19.21 2.30 4.05
N HIS A 463 17.89 2.34 3.95
CA HIS A 463 17.17 1.85 2.76
C HIS A 463 17.49 2.65 1.50
N TRP A 464 17.65 3.96 1.62
CA TRP A 464 18.03 4.80 0.49
C TRP A 464 19.46 4.49 0.01
N ALA A 465 20.42 4.43 0.94
CA ALA A 465 21.81 4.06 0.63
C ALA A 465 21.90 2.66 -0.01
N TYR A 466 21.14 1.68 0.51
CA TYR A 466 21.05 0.34 -0.07
C TYR A 466 20.64 0.39 -1.54
N ARG A 467 19.63 1.21 -1.89
CA ARG A 467 19.18 1.37 -3.28
C ARG A 467 20.20 2.11 -4.15
N VAL A 468 20.75 3.22 -3.68
CA VAL A 468 21.72 4.03 -4.43
C VAL A 468 23.02 3.26 -4.71
N ASN A 469 23.48 2.45 -3.75
CA ASN A 469 24.69 1.64 -3.90
C ASN A 469 24.58 0.53 -4.95
N ARG A 470 23.41 0.33 -5.54
CA ARG A 470 23.17 -0.60 -6.66
C ARG A 470 23.38 0.04 -8.02
N LEU A 471 23.34 1.36 -8.13
CA LEU A 471 23.59 2.04 -9.42
C LEU A 471 24.92 1.58 -10.01
N GLY A 472 24.89 1.15 -11.27
CA GLY A 472 26.04 0.60 -11.99
C GLY A 472 26.38 -0.86 -11.64
N LYS A 473 25.56 -1.55 -10.87
CA LYS A 473 25.71 -2.98 -10.55
C LYS A 473 24.68 -3.82 -11.30
N PRO A 474 24.97 -5.13 -11.49
CA PRO A 474 23.98 -6.08 -11.98
C PRO A 474 22.75 -6.15 -11.07
N VAL A 475 21.59 -6.42 -11.68
CA VAL A 475 20.33 -6.61 -10.93
C VAL A 475 20.39 -7.91 -10.14
N ASP A 476 20.07 -7.79 -8.86
CA ASP A 476 19.83 -8.93 -7.99
C ASP A 476 18.45 -9.53 -8.26
N LYS A 477 18.43 -10.64 -8.98
CA LYS A 477 17.19 -11.37 -9.29
C LYS A 477 16.64 -12.13 -8.08
N GLY A 478 17.43 -12.34 -7.02
CA GLY A 478 17.01 -12.97 -5.77
C GLY A 478 16.16 -12.06 -4.86
N GLU A 479 16.26 -10.74 -5.04
CA GLU A 479 15.57 -9.79 -4.18
C GLU A 479 14.04 -9.80 -4.37
N TRP A 480 13.32 -9.66 -3.25
CA TRP A 480 11.87 -9.54 -3.21
C TRP A 480 11.43 -8.09 -3.02
N GLY A 481 10.34 -7.70 -3.68
CA GLY A 481 9.71 -6.38 -3.52
C GLY A 481 8.80 -6.27 -2.29
N MET A 482 8.44 -7.41 -1.67
CA MET A 482 7.57 -7.50 -0.49
C MET A 482 8.19 -8.41 0.56
N THR A 483 7.88 -8.14 1.84
CA THR A 483 8.29 -9.04 2.94
C THR A 483 7.40 -10.29 2.97
N PRO A 484 7.87 -11.41 3.54
CA PRO A 484 7.11 -12.66 3.56
C PRO A 484 5.76 -12.59 4.27
N GLN A 485 5.61 -11.77 5.30
CA GLN A 485 4.37 -11.57 6.05
C GLN A 485 3.35 -10.65 5.34
N THR A 486 3.71 -10.10 4.18
CA THR A 486 2.82 -9.24 3.38
C THR A 486 1.68 -10.07 2.78
N VAL A 487 0.44 -9.62 2.98
CA VAL A 487 -0.76 -10.20 2.35
C VAL A 487 -0.99 -9.52 1.00
N ASN A 488 -0.26 -9.97 0.01
CA ASN A 488 -0.34 -9.53 -1.39
C ASN A 488 0.49 -10.48 -2.28
N ALA A 489 0.47 -10.22 -3.61
CA ALA A 489 1.31 -10.83 -4.64
C ALA A 489 1.73 -9.77 -5.65
N TYR A 490 2.64 -10.08 -6.57
CA TYR A 490 2.97 -9.17 -7.67
C TYR A 490 3.67 -9.88 -8.83
N TYR A 491 3.51 -9.30 -10.02
CA TYR A 491 4.32 -9.56 -11.20
C TYR A 491 5.37 -8.46 -11.41
N SER A 492 6.60 -8.84 -11.70
CA SER A 492 7.67 -7.92 -12.10
C SER A 492 7.98 -8.08 -13.59
N SER A 493 7.69 -7.04 -14.37
CA SER A 493 7.87 -7.08 -15.82
C SER A 493 9.33 -7.03 -16.29
N THR A 494 10.25 -6.45 -15.49
CA THR A 494 11.68 -6.37 -15.79
C THR A 494 12.42 -7.66 -15.43
N LYS A 495 11.93 -8.39 -14.43
CA LYS A 495 12.48 -9.68 -14.03
C LYS A 495 11.71 -10.86 -14.64
N ASN A 496 10.55 -10.60 -15.25
CA ASN A 496 9.61 -11.61 -15.74
C ASN A 496 9.29 -12.66 -14.67
N GLU A 497 9.00 -12.20 -13.46
CA GLU A 497 8.76 -13.02 -12.27
C GLU A 497 7.40 -12.79 -11.64
N ILE A 498 6.83 -13.83 -11.03
CA ILE A 498 5.64 -13.78 -10.17
C ILE A 498 6.01 -14.14 -8.74
N VAL A 499 5.53 -13.36 -7.77
CA VAL A 499 5.97 -13.47 -6.37
C VAL A 499 4.77 -13.56 -5.44
N PHE A 500 4.75 -14.61 -4.59
CA PHE A 500 3.69 -14.89 -3.63
C PHE A 500 4.28 -14.98 -2.22
N PRO A 501 4.26 -13.89 -1.43
CA PRO A 501 4.68 -13.93 -0.03
C PRO A 501 3.86 -14.93 0.81
N ALA A 502 4.47 -15.52 1.82
CA ALA A 502 3.82 -16.48 2.71
C ALA A 502 2.54 -15.95 3.36
N GLY A 503 2.46 -14.63 3.58
CA GLY A 503 1.33 -13.96 4.20
C GLY A 503 0.00 -14.15 3.48
N ILE A 504 -0.02 -14.23 2.13
CA ILE A 504 -1.25 -14.47 1.36
C ILE A 504 -1.61 -15.95 1.25
N LEU A 505 -0.65 -16.86 1.49
CA LEU A 505 -0.80 -18.30 1.29
C LEU A 505 -1.50 -18.98 2.48
N GLN A 506 -2.64 -18.41 2.91
CA GLN A 506 -3.43 -18.85 4.07
C GLN A 506 -4.93 -18.66 3.80
N PRO A 507 -5.82 -19.35 4.54
CA PRO A 507 -7.25 -19.11 4.41
C PRO A 507 -7.62 -17.61 4.56
N PRO A 508 -8.56 -17.08 3.77
CA PRO A 508 -9.40 -17.79 2.80
C PRO A 508 -8.79 -17.91 1.40
N PHE A 509 -7.56 -17.41 1.14
CA PHE A 509 -6.94 -17.46 -0.17
C PHE A 509 -6.45 -18.86 -0.52
N PHE A 510 -5.75 -19.49 0.41
CA PHE A 510 -5.26 -20.85 0.30
C PHE A 510 -5.57 -21.65 1.55
N ASP A 511 -6.49 -22.61 1.45
CA ASP A 511 -6.76 -23.58 2.51
C ASP A 511 -6.44 -24.99 2.01
N PRO A 512 -5.35 -25.63 2.50
CA PRO A 512 -4.98 -26.97 2.06
C PRO A 512 -6.00 -28.06 2.41
N GLN A 513 -7.03 -27.74 3.20
CA GLN A 513 -8.13 -28.62 3.60
C GLN A 513 -9.46 -28.30 2.90
N ALA A 514 -9.54 -27.18 2.15
CA ALA A 514 -10.71 -26.84 1.35
C ALA A 514 -10.80 -27.70 0.09
N ASP A 515 -12.00 -27.68 -0.52
CA ASP A 515 -12.22 -28.28 -1.84
C ASP A 515 -11.25 -27.67 -2.86
N PRO A 516 -10.60 -28.48 -3.71
CA PRO A 516 -9.65 -27.97 -4.70
C PRO A 516 -10.25 -26.87 -5.60
N ALA A 517 -11.52 -26.96 -6.01
CA ALA A 517 -12.16 -25.95 -6.84
C ALA A 517 -12.14 -24.57 -6.19
N VAL A 518 -12.36 -24.50 -4.87
CA VAL A 518 -12.28 -23.24 -4.10
C VAL A 518 -10.88 -22.66 -4.13
N ASN A 519 -9.84 -23.48 -3.93
CA ASN A 519 -8.44 -23.02 -4.01
C ASN A 519 -8.08 -22.56 -5.43
N TYR A 520 -8.58 -23.24 -6.49
CA TYR A 520 -8.37 -22.78 -7.86
C TYR A 520 -9.08 -21.46 -8.17
N GLY A 521 -10.25 -21.21 -7.56
CA GLY A 521 -10.95 -19.93 -7.68
C GLY A 521 -10.31 -18.82 -6.87
N ALA A 522 -9.86 -19.13 -5.65
CA ALA A 522 -9.26 -18.18 -4.72
C ALA A 522 -7.79 -17.89 -5.08
N ILE A 523 -6.84 -18.60 -4.48
CA ILE A 523 -5.40 -18.36 -4.74
C ILE A 523 -5.02 -18.69 -6.18
N GLY A 524 -5.66 -19.67 -6.81
CA GLY A 524 -5.43 -19.99 -8.22
C GLY A 524 -5.81 -18.84 -9.13
N GLY A 525 -6.96 -18.19 -8.87
CA GLY A 525 -7.34 -16.94 -9.54
C GLY A 525 -6.33 -15.82 -9.34
N VAL A 526 -5.80 -15.63 -8.12
CA VAL A 526 -4.74 -14.63 -7.84
C VAL A 526 -3.45 -14.97 -8.59
N ILE A 527 -3.02 -16.23 -8.61
CA ILE A 527 -1.82 -16.63 -9.37
C ILE A 527 -2.02 -16.42 -10.87
N GLY A 528 -3.20 -16.80 -11.39
CA GLY A 528 -3.57 -16.55 -12.77
C GLY A 528 -3.59 -15.06 -13.11
N HIS A 529 -4.02 -14.20 -12.17
CA HIS A 529 -3.96 -12.74 -12.28
C HIS A 529 -2.50 -12.28 -12.44
N GLU A 530 -1.58 -12.72 -11.60
CA GLU A 530 -0.16 -12.35 -11.72
C GLU A 530 0.48 -12.88 -13.02
N ILE A 531 0.14 -14.10 -13.45
CA ILE A 531 0.59 -14.62 -14.76
C ILE A 531 0.06 -13.74 -15.89
N THR A 532 -1.21 -13.31 -15.81
CA THR A 532 -1.87 -12.49 -16.84
C THR A 532 -1.26 -11.09 -16.92
N HIS A 533 -0.73 -10.54 -15.81
CA HIS A 533 0.02 -9.29 -15.85
C HIS A 533 1.22 -9.31 -16.81
N GLY A 534 1.80 -10.46 -17.10
CA GLY A 534 2.81 -10.59 -18.15
C GLY A 534 2.30 -10.25 -19.55
N PHE A 535 0.98 -10.28 -19.76
CA PHE A 535 0.33 -10.15 -21.05
C PHE A 535 -0.78 -9.07 -21.06
N ASP A 536 -0.95 -8.31 -19.99
CA ASP A 536 -1.90 -7.20 -19.93
C ASP A 536 -1.48 -6.01 -20.81
N ASP A 537 -2.22 -4.89 -20.77
CA ASP A 537 -1.97 -3.70 -21.59
C ASP A 537 -0.57 -3.09 -21.42
N GLN A 538 0.08 -3.31 -20.26
CA GLN A 538 1.42 -2.81 -19.96
C GLN A 538 2.46 -3.95 -19.89
N GLY A 539 2.09 -5.12 -19.38
CA GLY A 539 3.01 -6.27 -19.28
C GLY A 539 3.44 -6.81 -20.64
N ARG A 540 2.53 -6.79 -21.63
CA ARG A 540 2.86 -7.14 -23.03
C ARG A 540 3.92 -6.26 -23.68
N LYS A 541 4.28 -5.13 -23.07
CA LYS A 541 5.34 -4.23 -23.53
C LYS A 541 6.75 -4.69 -23.14
N SER A 542 6.89 -5.71 -22.30
CA SER A 542 8.18 -6.37 -22.04
C SER A 542 8.15 -7.78 -22.62
N ASP A 543 9.28 -8.18 -23.22
CA ASP A 543 9.48 -9.56 -23.71
C ASP A 543 9.79 -10.56 -22.59
N GLY A 544 10.16 -11.79 -22.95
CA GLY A 544 10.49 -12.86 -22.01
C GLY A 544 11.77 -12.61 -21.19
N ASP A 545 12.64 -11.74 -21.65
CA ASP A 545 13.86 -11.33 -20.94
C ASP A 545 13.66 -10.06 -20.10
N GLY A 546 12.40 -9.55 -20.02
CA GLY A 546 12.04 -8.36 -19.26
C GLY A 546 12.31 -7.04 -19.97
N VAL A 547 12.83 -7.07 -21.20
CA VAL A 547 13.19 -5.87 -21.96
C VAL A 547 11.96 -5.15 -22.48
N LEU A 548 11.83 -3.87 -22.18
CA LEU A 548 10.77 -2.99 -22.70
C LEU A 548 10.99 -2.78 -24.20
N ARG A 549 10.21 -3.46 -25.01
CA ARG A 549 10.20 -3.36 -26.48
C ARG A 549 8.90 -3.89 -27.08
N ASP A 550 8.55 -3.43 -28.27
CA ASP A 550 7.47 -4.02 -29.05
C ASP A 550 7.93 -5.37 -29.63
N TRP A 551 7.22 -6.45 -29.29
CA TRP A 551 7.50 -7.81 -29.75
C TRP A 551 6.27 -8.52 -30.33
N TRP A 552 5.11 -7.88 -30.24
CA TRP A 552 3.87 -8.35 -30.88
C TRP A 552 3.79 -7.90 -32.33
N ALA A 553 3.19 -8.71 -33.20
CA ALA A 553 2.80 -8.24 -34.52
C ALA A 553 1.79 -7.07 -34.38
N ALA A 554 1.93 -6.03 -35.21
CA ALA A 554 1.09 -4.83 -35.12
C ALA A 554 -0.40 -5.12 -35.25
N GLU A 555 -0.78 -6.10 -36.08
CA GLU A 555 -2.17 -6.53 -36.25
C GLU A 555 -2.72 -7.15 -34.95
N ASP A 556 -1.95 -8.01 -34.28
CA ASP A 556 -2.35 -8.64 -33.03
C ASP A 556 -2.44 -7.63 -31.89
N ALA A 557 -1.54 -6.66 -31.85
CA ALA A 557 -1.62 -5.54 -30.91
C ALA A 557 -2.93 -4.74 -31.11
N GLY A 558 -3.32 -4.45 -32.36
CA GLY A 558 -4.58 -3.77 -32.67
C GLY A 558 -5.83 -4.57 -32.26
N LYS A 559 -5.83 -5.89 -32.48
CA LYS A 559 -6.91 -6.78 -32.05
C LYS A 559 -7.04 -6.85 -30.53
N PHE A 560 -5.91 -6.89 -29.82
CA PHE A 560 -5.86 -6.81 -28.36
C PHE A 560 -6.46 -5.50 -27.86
N ASP A 561 -6.02 -4.36 -28.40
CA ASP A 561 -6.49 -3.03 -27.98
C ASP A 561 -8.00 -2.86 -28.20
N ALA A 562 -8.56 -3.46 -29.28
CA ALA A 562 -9.99 -3.48 -29.52
C ALA A 562 -10.76 -4.27 -28.44
N GLN A 563 -10.26 -5.43 -28.02
CA GLN A 563 -10.87 -6.23 -26.96
C GLN A 563 -10.74 -5.55 -25.59
N ALA A 564 -9.55 -5.00 -25.26
CA ALA A 564 -9.32 -4.25 -24.05
C ALA A 564 -10.26 -3.04 -23.94
N SER A 565 -10.51 -2.34 -25.07
CA SER A 565 -11.45 -1.22 -25.11
C SER A 565 -12.90 -1.65 -24.80
N ARG A 566 -13.33 -2.82 -25.27
CA ARG A 566 -14.66 -3.39 -24.94
C ARG A 566 -14.76 -3.71 -23.45
N LEU A 567 -13.74 -4.35 -22.87
CA LEU A 567 -13.67 -4.61 -21.44
C LEU A 567 -13.71 -3.31 -20.63
N GLY A 568 -12.95 -2.29 -21.05
CA GLY A 568 -12.94 -0.98 -20.43
C GLY A 568 -14.32 -0.32 -20.42
N ALA A 569 -15.03 -0.35 -21.54
CA ALA A 569 -16.39 0.20 -21.63
C ALA A 569 -17.37 -0.52 -20.69
N GLN A 570 -17.24 -1.83 -20.51
CA GLN A 570 -18.02 -2.58 -19.53
C GLN A 570 -17.76 -2.09 -18.10
N TYR A 571 -16.50 -1.95 -17.69
CA TYR A 571 -16.17 -1.47 -16.34
C TYR A 571 -16.58 -0.01 -16.11
N GLU A 572 -16.48 0.86 -17.12
CA GLU A 572 -16.94 2.26 -17.04
C GLU A 572 -18.45 2.37 -16.85
N SER A 573 -19.24 1.37 -17.32
CA SER A 573 -20.69 1.36 -17.20
C SER A 573 -21.19 1.08 -15.78
N PHE A 574 -20.35 0.53 -14.89
CA PHE A 574 -20.76 0.27 -13.52
C PHE A 574 -21.05 1.56 -12.75
N GLU A 575 -22.17 1.59 -12.06
CA GLU A 575 -22.62 2.70 -11.23
C GLU A 575 -22.36 2.43 -9.75
N PHE A 576 -22.07 3.50 -9.03
CA PHE A 576 -21.92 3.46 -7.58
C PHE A 576 -23.06 4.27 -6.95
N PRO A 577 -24.20 3.64 -6.55
CA PRO A 577 -25.39 4.37 -6.07
C PRO A 577 -25.11 5.32 -4.90
N ARG A 578 -24.14 4.97 -4.03
CA ARG A 578 -23.72 5.82 -2.90
C ARG A 578 -22.81 6.97 -3.32
N LEU A 579 -22.28 6.98 -4.53
CA LEU A 579 -21.40 8.01 -5.07
C LEU A 579 -21.86 8.42 -6.50
N PRO A 580 -22.99 9.10 -6.62
CA PRO A 580 -23.55 9.47 -7.92
C PRO A 580 -22.53 10.23 -8.79
N GLY A 581 -22.43 9.84 -10.04
CA GLY A 581 -21.49 10.45 -11.01
C GLY A 581 -20.04 9.97 -10.94
N MET A 582 -19.68 9.15 -9.93
CA MET A 582 -18.37 8.48 -9.93
C MET A 582 -18.40 7.25 -10.82
N ARG A 583 -17.31 7.02 -11.56
CA ARG A 583 -17.14 5.88 -12.46
C ARG A 583 -15.74 5.30 -12.29
N ILE A 584 -15.56 4.06 -12.70
CA ILE A 584 -14.24 3.46 -12.90
C ILE A 584 -13.56 4.20 -14.06
N ILE A 585 -12.26 4.43 -13.93
CA ILE A 585 -11.43 5.04 -14.97
C ILE A 585 -10.75 3.89 -15.75
N PRO A 586 -11.25 3.49 -16.95
CA PRO A 586 -10.74 2.30 -17.64
C PRO A 586 -9.23 2.35 -17.90
N ARG A 587 -8.71 3.50 -18.31
CA ARG A 587 -7.27 3.67 -18.57
C ARG A 587 -6.40 3.50 -17.32
N LEU A 588 -6.94 3.71 -16.12
CA LEU A 588 -6.25 3.48 -14.86
C LEU A 588 -6.30 2.01 -14.47
N THR A 589 -7.45 1.34 -14.66
CA THR A 589 -7.70 -0.02 -14.14
C THR A 589 -7.54 -1.13 -15.18
N MET A 590 -7.19 -0.82 -16.42
CA MET A 590 -7.21 -1.78 -17.55
C MET A 590 -6.38 -3.03 -17.27
N GLY A 591 -5.13 -2.88 -16.83
CA GLY A 591 -4.25 -4.02 -16.56
C GLY A 591 -4.82 -4.94 -15.50
N GLU A 592 -5.33 -4.36 -14.43
CA GLU A 592 -5.94 -5.11 -13.32
C GLU A 592 -7.22 -5.84 -13.75
N ASN A 593 -8.07 -5.19 -14.55
CA ASN A 593 -9.29 -5.80 -15.05
C ASN A 593 -9.00 -6.94 -16.05
N ILE A 594 -7.97 -6.79 -16.89
CA ILE A 594 -7.50 -7.86 -17.78
C ILE A 594 -6.92 -9.01 -16.95
N ALA A 595 -6.12 -8.70 -15.93
CA ALA A 595 -5.50 -9.69 -15.05
C ALA A 595 -6.55 -10.48 -14.25
N ASP A 596 -7.61 -9.83 -13.77
CA ASP A 596 -8.72 -10.51 -13.09
C ASP A 596 -9.48 -11.48 -14.00
N LEU A 597 -9.86 -11.02 -15.19
CA LEU A 597 -10.54 -11.87 -16.17
C LEU A 597 -9.66 -13.06 -16.58
N GLY A 598 -8.38 -12.81 -16.84
CA GLY A 598 -7.40 -13.86 -17.13
C GLY A 598 -7.24 -14.81 -15.95
N GLY A 599 -7.14 -14.28 -14.75
CA GLY A 599 -6.93 -15.03 -13.50
C GLY A 599 -8.02 -16.06 -13.24
N ILE A 600 -9.28 -15.64 -13.25
CA ILE A 600 -10.41 -16.57 -13.01
C ILE A 600 -10.54 -17.61 -14.13
N LEU A 601 -10.32 -17.23 -15.39
CA LEU A 601 -10.34 -18.15 -16.51
C LEU A 601 -9.21 -19.18 -16.44
N LEU A 602 -8.01 -18.78 -16.00
CA LEU A 602 -6.90 -19.71 -15.77
C LEU A 602 -7.17 -20.62 -14.58
N GLY A 603 -7.75 -20.11 -13.49
CA GLY A 603 -8.17 -20.90 -12.35
C GLY A 603 -9.17 -22.00 -12.73
N LEU A 604 -10.16 -21.65 -13.53
CA LEU A 604 -11.16 -22.61 -14.04
C LEU A 604 -10.53 -23.69 -14.95
N GLU A 605 -9.69 -23.27 -15.90
CA GLU A 605 -9.03 -24.21 -16.82
C GLU A 605 -8.06 -25.14 -16.08
N ALA A 606 -7.24 -24.61 -15.18
CA ALA A 606 -6.34 -25.40 -14.36
C ALA A 606 -7.08 -26.39 -13.45
N TYR A 607 -8.23 -25.99 -12.90
CA TYR A 607 -9.12 -26.90 -12.18
C TYR A 607 -9.57 -28.06 -13.04
N LYS A 608 -10.08 -27.78 -14.26
CA LYS A 608 -10.51 -28.83 -15.21
C LYS A 608 -9.36 -29.79 -15.56
N LEU A 609 -8.18 -29.26 -15.81
CA LEU A 609 -6.99 -30.08 -16.06
C LEU A 609 -6.65 -30.98 -14.84
N SER A 610 -6.82 -30.46 -13.62
CA SER A 610 -6.51 -31.20 -12.40
C SER A 610 -7.42 -32.40 -12.15
N LEU A 611 -8.61 -32.43 -12.75
CA LEU A 611 -9.55 -33.53 -12.67
C LEU A 611 -9.13 -34.77 -13.51
N GLY A 612 -8.20 -34.60 -14.46
CA GLY A 612 -7.75 -35.70 -15.30
C GLY A 612 -8.87 -36.40 -16.08
N GLY A 613 -9.91 -35.65 -16.46
CA GLY A 613 -11.09 -36.18 -17.14
C GLY A 613 -12.13 -36.82 -16.23
N GLN A 614 -11.91 -36.85 -14.91
CA GLN A 614 -12.91 -37.35 -13.98
C GLN A 614 -13.98 -36.29 -13.67
N PRO A 615 -15.24 -36.70 -13.40
CA PRO A 615 -16.28 -35.76 -13.01
C PRO A 615 -15.98 -35.17 -11.62
N ALA A 616 -16.22 -33.86 -11.47
CA ALA A 616 -16.14 -33.20 -10.18
C ALA A 616 -17.33 -33.60 -9.28
N PRO A 617 -17.15 -33.78 -7.98
CA PRO A 617 -18.26 -33.97 -7.06
C PRO A 617 -19.17 -32.73 -7.02
N VAL A 618 -20.46 -32.93 -6.76
CA VAL A 618 -21.41 -31.87 -6.43
C VAL A 618 -21.44 -31.73 -4.90
N LEU A 619 -21.14 -30.53 -4.39
CA LEU A 619 -21.15 -30.22 -2.94
C LEU A 619 -22.20 -29.14 -2.66
N ASP A 620 -23.13 -29.39 -1.75
CA ASP A 620 -24.23 -28.49 -1.38
C ASP A 620 -25.00 -27.91 -2.60
N GLY A 621 -25.14 -28.74 -3.65
CA GLY A 621 -25.81 -28.39 -4.91
C GLY A 621 -24.95 -27.61 -5.92
N PHE A 622 -23.67 -27.36 -5.64
CA PHE A 622 -22.74 -26.66 -6.55
C PHE A 622 -21.83 -27.64 -7.29
N THR A 623 -21.72 -27.45 -8.61
CA THR A 623 -20.77 -28.17 -9.45
C THR A 623 -19.33 -27.69 -9.13
N GLY A 624 -18.31 -28.43 -9.57
CA GLY A 624 -16.91 -28.02 -9.40
C GLY A 624 -16.61 -26.65 -10.00
N GLU A 625 -17.11 -26.40 -11.20
CA GLU A 625 -16.94 -25.10 -11.89
C GLU A 625 -17.59 -23.94 -11.12
N GLN A 626 -18.81 -24.15 -10.62
CA GLN A 626 -19.48 -23.13 -9.80
C GLN A 626 -18.67 -22.81 -8.53
N ARG A 627 -18.08 -23.83 -7.89
CA ARG A 627 -17.25 -23.62 -6.69
C ARG A 627 -15.96 -22.84 -6.96
N VAL A 628 -15.39 -22.92 -8.17
CA VAL A 628 -14.29 -22.03 -8.58
C VAL A 628 -14.73 -20.57 -8.52
N PHE A 629 -15.88 -20.24 -9.09
CA PHE A 629 -16.39 -18.85 -9.06
C PHE A 629 -16.79 -18.41 -7.64
N LEU A 630 -17.32 -19.30 -6.80
CA LEU A 630 -17.60 -18.99 -5.40
C LEU A 630 -16.31 -18.63 -4.64
N GLY A 631 -15.23 -19.40 -4.85
CA GLY A 631 -13.91 -19.11 -4.27
C GLY A 631 -13.39 -17.72 -4.66
N TRP A 632 -13.49 -17.38 -5.96
CA TRP A 632 -13.12 -16.06 -6.48
C TRP A 632 -13.91 -14.93 -5.80
N ALA A 633 -15.25 -15.00 -5.84
CA ALA A 633 -16.07 -13.94 -5.27
C ALA A 633 -15.87 -13.76 -3.75
N GLN A 634 -15.57 -14.86 -3.03
CA GLN A 634 -15.31 -14.81 -1.59
C GLN A 634 -14.01 -14.09 -1.25
N VAL A 635 -12.90 -14.28 -1.98
CA VAL A 635 -11.64 -13.59 -1.68
C VAL A 635 -11.65 -12.11 -2.04
N TRP A 636 -12.53 -11.70 -2.97
CA TRP A 636 -12.70 -10.29 -3.33
C TRP A 636 -13.78 -9.56 -2.52
N ARG A 637 -14.46 -10.23 -1.60
CA ARG A 637 -15.47 -9.56 -0.76
C ARG A 637 -14.83 -8.43 0.04
N THR A 638 -15.36 -7.23 -0.15
CA THR A 638 -14.86 -6.01 0.49
C THR A 638 -15.98 -4.99 0.62
N MET A 639 -16.06 -4.37 1.79
CA MET A 639 -16.87 -3.19 2.05
C MET A 639 -15.96 -1.99 2.22
N MET A 640 -16.39 -0.82 1.75
CA MET A 640 -15.64 0.43 1.87
C MET A 640 -16.55 1.55 2.37
N ARG A 641 -16.00 2.46 3.19
CA ARG A 641 -16.66 3.73 3.50
C ARG A 641 -16.68 4.62 2.27
N ASP A 642 -17.68 5.47 2.14
CA ASP A 642 -17.91 6.25 0.91
C ASP A 642 -16.74 7.17 0.57
N ASP A 643 -16.12 7.82 1.57
CA ASP A 643 -14.95 8.67 1.35
C ASP A 643 -13.73 7.86 0.89
N ALA A 644 -13.52 6.67 1.45
CA ALA A 644 -12.49 5.76 1.00
C ALA A 644 -12.76 5.25 -0.42
N LEU A 645 -13.99 4.90 -0.76
CA LEU A 645 -14.37 4.46 -2.10
C LEU A 645 -14.18 5.58 -3.13
N ARG A 646 -14.53 6.83 -2.78
CA ARG A 646 -14.27 8.00 -3.63
C ARG A 646 -12.80 8.16 -3.95
N GLN A 647 -11.94 8.08 -2.94
CA GLN A 647 -10.49 8.16 -3.12
C GLN A 647 -9.97 6.96 -3.93
N TYR A 648 -10.47 5.76 -3.64
CA TYR A 648 -10.08 4.52 -4.32
C TYR A 648 -10.34 4.60 -5.83
N LEU A 649 -11.54 5.01 -6.25
CA LEU A 649 -11.91 5.16 -7.66
C LEU A 649 -11.02 6.14 -8.43
N MET A 650 -10.44 7.13 -7.74
CA MET A 650 -9.56 8.13 -8.37
C MET A 650 -8.09 7.72 -8.40
N THR A 651 -7.65 6.86 -7.47
CA THR A 651 -6.22 6.68 -7.23
C THR A 651 -5.73 5.24 -7.38
N ASN A 652 -6.62 4.24 -7.26
CA ASN A 652 -6.26 2.83 -7.30
C ASN A 652 -6.32 2.28 -8.72
N SER A 653 -5.34 1.45 -9.09
CA SER A 653 -5.33 0.73 -10.37
C SER A 653 -6.32 -0.43 -10.42
N HIS A 654 -6.79 -0.92 -9.27
CA HIS A 654 -7.77 -1.99 -9.19
C HIS A 654 -9.20 -1.43 -9.18
N SER A 655 -10.12 -2.18 -9.77
CA SER A 655 -11.55 -1.95 -9.58
C SER A 655 -11.99 -2.40 -8.17
N PRO A 656 -13.06 -1.83 -7.58
CA PRO A 656 -13.59 -2.29 -6.29
C PRO A 656 -14.04 -3.76 -6.35
N GLY A 657 -13.88 -4.52 -5.26
CA GLY A 657 -14.16 -5.94 -5.20
C GLY A 657 -15.58 -6.36 -5.64
N MET A 658 -16.55 -5.45 -5.49
CA MET A 658 -17.93 -5.68 -5.94
C MET A 658 -18.12 -5.74 -7.46
N VAL A 659 -17.12 -5.34 -8.24
CA VAL A 659 -17.14 -5.35 -9.71
C VAL A 659 -15.97 -6.12 -10.33
N ARG A 660 -15.16 -6.80 -9.51
CA ARG A 660 -14.02 -7.64 -9.93
C ARG A 660 -14.40 -9.07 -10.30
#